data_c092c95f4ed2fcb2351581f98d005f51
#
_entry.id   c092c95f4ed2fcb2351581f98d005f51
#
_cell.length_a   1.000
_cell.length_b   1.000
_cell.length_c   1.000
_cell.angle_alpha   90.00
_cell.angle_beta   90.00
_cell.angle_gamma   90.00
#
_symmetry.space_group_name_H-M   'P 1'
#
loop_
_entity.id
_entity.type
_entity.pdbx_description
1 polymer ?
#
loop_
_entity_poly.entity_id
_entity_poly.type
_entity_poly.pdbx_seq_one_letter_code
_entity_poly.pdbx_strand_id
1 'polypeptide(L)'
;MSDEPNDTAQGRAESPEPGLDAPAPGGAGAGRRTGWRRLIPTWRMVVGSALLIVLLLSGGLVAGYLLVDIPAPNQAAAAQNNVYLYSDGTQIARDGEINRENVTLSQIPKTAQRAVLAAEDRNFYNESAVDLKAMARAGWNMVTGGGKQSGSTITQQYVKNYYLTQEQTLTRKAKEFFIALKLDNEVSKDEILLGYLNTSYFGRNAYGIQAAAHAYYGKSAVDLTTAESAYLAALVNAPGAYDTRAHPENKKRALARWDYVLDGMVEKGWLSQSKRDAMEFPEPGPIKPPNALSGQRGYLVEAVKNYLIDNGIVDERRLASGGFRITTTIDRKKQESMVKAVDEKLMSQLSDDRKVDKYVRAGGTSIDPKTGEVVAMYGGKDFVKQYVNNATRRDYQVGSTFKPFIYTSAVQNESTTQSGEPIHADTVYDGTNKRQVMSDGRPTDYAPANEDDRSYGQIPVTTAMDKSVNSVFAQMGVDVGPQEVKDTAIDLGLPKETPNMPADGSIALGVSTASTLDMAEAYSTYVRHGMHRDHSLVKKATRGGEVIKLPGREAKRAVDREAADSTTSILQSVVEGGTGTAAQAAGRPAAGKTGTAEEDRAAWFAGYTPELATVISVMGQNPEGGHEPLYGAGGLPRVNGGGFPAEIWGAYTADALDGRPVTDFDLETDDGETDLPSVPPSSEGPPTDGPPDGDQPTGPPTDGPPTDGPEEPSPPDDPSPPDDPSGPGIPPTGGLEGGTTDGGTTGGDPGGAGGADGGTTGDPGGGTTGDPDGGTTQGTGGGPG
;
A
#
# COMPACT_ATOMS: atom_id res chain seq x y z
N MET A 1 -2.91 1.12 -56.27
CA MET A 1 -3.08 0.43 -57.56
C MET A 1 -4.34 -0.36 -57.35
N SER A 2 -5.44 0.20 -57.66
CA SER A 2 -6.24 0.28 -58.92
C SER A 2 -7.02 -1.01 -59.07
N ASP A 3 -8.30 -1.16 -59.26
CA ASP A 3 -9.34 -0.21 -59.69
C ASP A 3 -10.71 -0.87 -59.49
N GLU A 4 -11.64 -0.13 -59.07
CA GLU A 4 -13.06 -0.28 -59.57
C GLU A 4 -13.13 0.07 -61.03
N PRO A 5 -14.19 -0.19 -61.82
CA PRO A 5 -15.53 0.35 -61.62
C PRO A 5 -16.73 -0.47 -62.18
N ASN A 6 -17.93 -0.24 -61.71
CA ASN A 6 -19.07 0.49 -62.33
C ASN A 6 -19.54 0.00 -63.74
N ASP A 7 -20.77 -0.31 -64.05
CA ASP A 7 -21.89 0.64 -64.25
C ASP A 7 -23.16 -0.09 -64.86
N THR A 8 -24.29 0.36 -64.36
CA THR A 8 -25.57 0.70 -65.03
C THR A 8 -26.20 -0.14 -66.16
N ALA A 9 -27.45 -0.45 -66.12
CA ALA A 9 -28.62 0.27 -66.63
C ALA A 9 -29.77 -0.64 -67.11
N GLN A 10 -30.93 -0.38 -66.63
CA GLN A 10 -32.27 -0.10 -67.27
C GLN A 10 -32.76 -0.88 -68.50
N GLY A 11 -34.07 -1.23 -68.39
CA GLY A 11 -35.02 -1.44 -69.52
C GLY A 11 -36.18 -2.40 -69.19
N ARG A 12 -37.21 -2.04 -68.89
CA ARG A 12 -38.61 -1.60 -69.03
C ARG A 12 -39.38 -2.41 -70.15
N ALA A 13 -40.65 -2.73 -69.79
CA ALA A 13 -41.88 -2.97 -70.59
C ALA A 13 -42.08 -4.38 -71.12
N GLU A 14 -43.21 -5.03 -71.16
CA GLU A 14 -44.64 -4.73 -71.21
C GLU A 14 -45.40 -6.06 -71.21
N SER A 15 -46.62 -6.04 -70.68
CA SER A 15 -47.64 -7.11 -70.76
C SER A 15 -48.21 -7.30 -72.18
N PRO A 16 -48.92 -8.39 -72.54
CA PRO A 16 -50.35 -8.52 -72.20
C PRO A 16 -50.90 -9.96 -71.97
N GLU A 17 -52.04 -9.99 -71.25
CA GLU A 17 -53.05 -11.08 -71.21
C GLU A 17 -53.80 -11.20 -72.50
N PRO A 18 -54.83 -12.16 -72.71
CA PRO A 18 -55.45 -13.15 -71.82
C PRO A 18 -55.83 -14.52 -72.56
N GLY A 19 -56.40 -15.43 -71.78
CA GLY A 19 -57.09 -16.64 -72.41
C GLY A 19 -57.57 -17.63 -71.36
N LEU A 20 -58.89 -17.72 -71.23
CA LEU A 20 -59.74 -18.62 -70.47
C LEU A 20 -59.53 -20.10 -70.87
N ASP A 21 -59.61 -21.05 -69.92
CA ASP A 21 -60.66 -22.11 -69.80
C ASP A 21 -60.38 -23.09 -68.64
N ALA A 22 -61.41 -23.38 -67.86
CA ALA A 22 -61.54 -24.43 -66.88
C ALA A 22 -62.21 -25.68 -67.55
N PRO A 23 -62.43 -26.92 -66.90
CA PRO A 23 -62.42 -27.28 -65.49
C PRO A 23 -61.87 -28.74 -65.14
N ALA A 24 -61.59 -28.92 -63.82
CA ALA A 24 -61.77 -30.02 -62.88
C ALA A 24 -61.52 -31.53 -63.25
N PRO A 25 -61.43 -32.49 -62.24
CA PRO A 25 -61.08 -32.44 -60.83
C PRO A 25 -60.12 -33.54 -60.34
N GLY A 26 -59.64 -33.45 -59.11
CA GLY A 26 -59.34 -34.60 -58.26
C GLY A 26 -57.89 -34.91 -57.97
N GLY A 27 -57.48 -34.82 -56.74
CA GLY A 27 -56.25 -35.41 -56.24
C GLY A 27 -55.73 -34.71 -54.96
N ALA A 28 -55.93 -35.36 -53.85
CA ALA A 28 -55.41 -34.91 -52.57
C ALA A 28 -53.89 -34.76 -52.65
N GLY A 29 -53.40 -33.51 -52.61
CA GLY A 29 -51.98 -33.17 -52.60
C GLY A 29 -51.56 -32.65 -51.27
N ALA A 30 -50.68 -33.34 -50.64
CA ALA A 30 -49.99 -32.87 -49.45
C ALA A 30 -49.41 -31.50 -49.68
N GLY A 31 -49.84 -30.49 -48.85
CA GLY A 31 -49.40 -29.10 -48.95
C GLY A 31 -47.90 -28.95 -48.78
N ARG A 32 -47.21 -28.59 -49.88
CA ARG A 32 -45.82 -28.12 -49.87
C ARG A 32 -45.80 -26.75 -49.16
N ARG A 33 -45.21 -26.76 -47.96
CA ARG A 33 -44.87 -25.54 -47.19
C ARG A 33 -43.85 -24.71 -48.01
N THR A 34 -44.21 -23.57 -48.50
CA THR A 34 -43.33 -22.62 -49.22
C THR A 34 -42.98 -21.47 -48.27
N GLY A 35 -41.72 -21.02 -48.33
CA GLY A 35 -41.22 -19.85 -47.59
C GLY A 35 -40.54 -20.16 -46.27
N TRP A 36 -40.20 -19.14 -45.51
CA TRP A 36 -39.50 -19.12 -44.23
C TRP A 36 -39.97 -20.18 -43.22
N ARG A 37 -41.16 -20.77 -43.37
CA ARG A 37 -41.67 -21.88 -42.58
C ARG A 37 -40.89 -23.20 -42.77
N ARG A 38 -39.98 -23.31 -43.78
CA ARG A 38 -39.05 -24.46 -43.96
C ARG A 38 -37.90 -24.45 -42.98
N LEU A 39 -37.60 -23.26 -42.34
CA LEU A 39 -36.55 -23.10 -41.35
C LEU A 39 -37.02 -23.40 -39.90
N ILE A 40 -38.33 -23.56 -39.68
CA ILE A 40 -38.86 -23.93 -38.37
C ILE A 40 -38.77 -25.48 -38.24
N PRO A 41 -37.89 -25.99 -37.39
CA PRO A 41 -37.77 -27.44 -37.21
C PRO A 41 -39.08 -28.03 -36.72
N THR A 42 -39.47 -29.19 -37.30
CA THR A 42 -40.66 -29.91 -36.81
C THR A 42 -40.42 -30.35 -35.36
N TRP A 43 -41.48 -30.49 -34.55
CA TRP A 43 -41.36 -30.94 -33.17
C TRP A 43 -40.58 -32.29 -33.07
N ARG A 44 -40.66 -33.16 -34.09
CA ARG A 44 -39.90 -34.41 -34.20
C ARG A 44 -38.40 -34.16 -34.40
N MET A 45 -38.03 -33.15 -35.18
CA MET A 45 -36.62 -32.73 -35.35
C MET A 45 -36.10 -32.07 -34.06
N VAL A 46 -36.91 -31.24 -33.35
CA VAL A 46 -36.54 -30.66 -32.08
C VAL A 46 -36.31 -31.75 -31.02
N VAL A 47 -37.25 -32.70 -30.91
CA VAL A 47 -37.12 -33.86 -29.99
C VAL A 47 -35.96 -34.74 -30.38
N GLY A 48 -35.79 -35.05 -31.69
CA GLY A 48 -34.65 -35.84 -32.19
C GLY A 48 -33.31 -35.14 -31.91
N SER A 49 -33.22 -33.86 -32.18
CA SER A 49 -32.01 -33.05 -31.84
C SER A 49 -31.75 -32.98 -30.33
N ALA A 50 -32.81 -32.82 -29.52
CA ALA A 50 -32.70 -32.83 -28.07
C ALA A 50 -32.20 -34.20 -27.56
N LEU A 51 -32.75 -35.29 -28.07
CA LEU A 51 -32.31 -36.68 -27.76
C LEU A 51 -30.87 -36.93 -28.19
N LEU A 52 -30.47 -36.48 -29.39
CA LEU A 52 -29.09 -36.58 -29.88
C LEU A 52 -28.12 -35.77 -28.98
N ILE A 53 -28.50 -34.55 -28.62
CA ILE A 53 -27.70 -33.72 -27.69
C ILE A 53 -27.57 -34.41 -26.32
N VAL A 54 -28.66 -34.96 -25.76
CA VAL A 54 -28.60 -35.70 -24.51
C VAL A 54 -27.71 -36.94 -24.62
N LEU A 55 -27.77 -37.66 -25.73
CA LEU A 55 -26.96 -38.85 -25.98
C LEU A 55 -25.47 -38.49 -26.16
N LEU A 56 -25.15 -37.40 -26.86
CA LEU A 56 -23.79 -36.90 -27.01
C LEU A 56 -23.24 -36.38 -25.67
N LEU A 57 -24.04 -35.65 -24.89
CA LEU A 57 -23.66 -35.21 -23.55
C LEU A 57 -23.44 -36.38 -22.60
N SER A 58 -24.34 -37.35 -22.58
CA SER A 58 -24.21 -38.56 -21.75
C SER A 58 -23.01 -39.42 -22.20
N GLY A 59 -22.82 -39.60 -23.49
CA GLY A 59 -21.65 -40.30 -24.04
C GLY A 59 -20.33 -39.59 -23.73
N GLY A 60 -20.32 -38.26 -23.83
CA GLY A 60 -19.17 -37.42 -23.46
C GLY A 60 -18.86 -37.48 -21.95
N LEU A 61 -19.88 -37.51 -21.10
CA LEU A 61 -19.74 -37.69 -19.65
C LEU A 61 -19.16 -39.07 -19.30
N VAL A 62 -19.67 -40.13 -19.90
CA VAL A 62 -19.17 -41.50 -19.69
C VAL A 62 -17.73 -41.63 -20.21
N ALA A 63 -17.46 -41.12 -21.40
CA ALA A 63 -16.11 -41.13 -21.97
C ALA A 63 -15.12 -40.35 -21.10
N GLY A 64 -15.50 -39.15 -20.66
CA GLY A 64 -14.68 -38.35 -19.76
C GLY A 64 -14.40 -39.02 -18.40
N TYR A 65 -15.42 -39.71 -17.85
CA TYR A 65 -15.25 -40.47 -16.61
C TYR A 65 -14.30 -41.67 -16.79
N LEU A 66 -14.35 -42.35 -17.90
CA LEU A 66 -13.50 -43.53 -18.17
C LEU A 66 -12.06 -43.15 -18.56
N LEU A 67 -11.88 -42.05 -19.28
CA LEU A 67 -10.58 -41.61 -19.82
C LEU A 67 -9.75 -40.73 -18.86
N VAL A 68 -10.36 -40.12 -17.85
CA VAL A 68 -9.64 -39.28 -16.90
C VAL A 68 -9.28 -40.10 -15.66
N ASP A 69 -7.99 -40.35 -15.45
CA ASP A 69 -7.50 -41.02 -14.23
C ASP A 69 -7.22 -39.99 -13.11
N ILE A 70 -7.32 -40.45 -11.84
CA ILE A 70 -6.87 -39.70 -10.70
C ILE A 70 -5.34 -39.66 -10.75
N PRO A 71 -4.71 -38.52 -11.02
CA PRO A 71 -3.25 -38.43 -11.07
C PRO A 71 -2.65 -38.71 -9.71
N ALA A 72 -1.38 -39.11 -9.66
CA ALA A 72 -0.63 -39.09 -8.39
C ALA A 72 -0.67 -37.64 -7.81
N PRO A 73 -0.64 -37.50 -6.45
CA PRO A 73 -0.60 -36.21 -5.82
C PRO A 73 0.44 -35.31 -6.46
N ASN A 74 0.04 -34.10 -6.82
CA ASN A 74 0.89 -33.16 -7.56
C ASN A 74 2.20 -32.95 -6.79
N GLN A 75 3.35 -33.17 -7.44
CA GLN A 75 4.67 -32.86 -6.87
C GLN A 75 4.82 -31.34 -6.56
N ALA A 76 3.95 -30.49 -7.08
CA ALA A 76 3.81 -29.10 -6.62
C ALA A 76 3.18 -28.99 -5.21
N ALA A 77 2.56 -30.06 -4.70
CA ALA A 77 2.28 -30.22 -3.28
C ALA A 77 3.55 -30.57 -2.48
N ALA A 78 4.66 -30.96 -3.14
CA ALA A 78 6.00 -30.97 -2.60
C ALA A 78 6.60 -29.57 -2.87
N ALA A 79 6.44 -28.70 -1.91
CA ALA A 79 6.80 -27.31 -1.95
C ALA A 79 8.19 -27.04 -2.52
N GLN A 80 8.21 -26.37 -3.63
CA GLN A 80 9.42 -25.76 -4.12
C GLN A 80 9.49 -24.33 -3.55
N ASN A 81 10.62 -24.01 -2.90
CA ASN A 81 10.87 -22.67 -2.41
C ASN A 81 10.88 -21.66 -3.56
N ASN A 82 10.29 -20.49 -3.36
CA ASN A 82 10.55 -19.35 -4.21
C ASN A 82 11.96 -18.84 -3.94
N VAL A 83 12.71 -18.54 -4.99
CA VAL A 83 14.07 -18.01 -4.92
C VAL A 83 14.06 -16.58 -5.40
N TYR A 84 14.42 -15.65 -4.51
CA TYR A 84 14.53 -14.23 -4.81
C TYR A 84 16.00 -13.87 -5.00
N LEU A 85 16.29 -13.17 -6.08
CA LEU A 85 17.66 -12.84 -6.51
C LEU A 85 17.79 -11.33 -6.66
N TYR A 86 18.96 -10.81 -6.34
CA TYR A 86 19.37 -9.47 -6.74
C TYR A 86 19.43 -9.34 -8.27
N SER A 87 19.56 -8.13 -8.75
CA SER A 87 19.64 -7.83 -10.20
C SER A 87 20.84 -8.50 -10.89
N ASP A 88 21.91 -8.82 -10.16
CA ASP A 88 23.10 -9.55 -10.60
C ASP A 88 22.93 -11.08 -10.59
N GLY A 89 21.78 -11.59 -10.11
CA GLY A 89 21.48 -13.01 -10.01
C GLY A 89 21.96 -13.68 -8.72
N THR A 90 22.64 -12.97 -7.80
CA THR A 90 22.97 -13.49 -6.48
C THR A 90 21.73 -13.61 -5.61
N GLN A 91 21.72 -14.51 -4.64
CA GLN A 91 20.53 -14.84 -3.86
C GLN A 91 20.28 -13.82 -2.75
N ILE A 92 19.05 -13.25 -2.72
CA ILE A 92 18.53 -12.49 -1.57
C ILE A 92 18.04 -13.45 -0.49
N ALA A 93 17.07 -14.32 -0.87
CA ALA A 93 16.42 -15.23 0.05
C ALA A 93 15.82 -16.42 -0.67
N ARG A 94 15.49 -17.44 0.09
CA ARG A 94 14.55 -18.50 -0.28
C ARG A 94 13.33 -18.40 0.63
N ASP A 95 12.16 -18.33 0.02
CA ASP A 95 10.90 -18.31 0.73
C ASP A 95 10.07 -19.50 0.28
N GLY A 96 9.61 -20.31 1.23
CA GLY A 96 8.83 -21.49 0.89
C GLY A 96 9.18 -22.71 1.70
N GLU A 97 9.69 -22.60 2.91
CA GLU A 97 9.47 -23.69 3.86
C GLU A 97 7.95 -23.77 4.05
N ILE A 98 7.31 -24.66 3.24
CA ILE A 98 5.90 -24.97 3.46
C ILE A 98 5.81 -25.54 4.87
N ASN A 99 5.24 -24.75 5.72
CA ASN A 99 4.82 -25.22 7.03
C ASN A 99 3.56 -26.07 6.81
N ARG A 100 3.77 -27.36 6.52
CA ARG A 100 2.69 -28.36 6.41
C ARG A 100 2.92 -29.41 7.48
N GLU A 101 2.00 -29.47 8.39
CA GLU A 101 1.92 -30.51 9.41
C GLU A 101 0.59 -31.24 9.27
N ASN A 102 0.66 -32.49 8.76
CA ASN A 102 -0.54 -33.30 8.56
C ASN A 102 -1.02 -33.86 9.90
N VAL A 103 -2.30 -33.77 10.14
CA VAL A 103 -2.99 -34.31 11.32
C VAL A 103 -4.10 -35.25 10.88
N THR A 104 -4.53 -36.15 11.79
CA THR A 104 -5.69 -37.01 11.59
C THR A 104 -6.97 -36.24 11.82
N LEU A 105 -8.11 -36.73 11.30
CA LEU A 105 -9.40 -36.06 11.48
C LEU A 105 -9.83 -35.97 12.95
N SER A 106 -9.41 -36.94 13.78
CA SER A 106 -9.62 -36.94 15.24
C SER A 106 -8.85 -35.86 15.99
N GLN A 107 -7.73 -35.39 15.43
CA GLN A 107 -6.94 -34.28 15.97
C GLN A 107 -7.48 -32.90 15.56
N ILE A 108 -8.49 -32.86 14.71
CA ILE A 108 -9.15 -31.62 14.30
C ILE A 108 -10.49 -31.52 15.04
N PRO A 109 -10.73 -30.47 15.85
CA PRO A 109 -11.99 -30.32 16.58
C PRO A 109 -13.20 -30.39 15.65
N LYS A 110 -14.30 -31.00 16.10
CA LYS A 110 -15.54 -31.01 15.31
C LYS A 110 -16.05 -29.60 15.00
N THR A 111 -15.76 -28.61 15.86
CA THR A 111 -16.08 -27.19 15.61
C THR A 111 -15.31 -26.65 14.40
N ALA A 112 -14.04 -26.98 14.24
CA ALA A 112 -13.23 -26.57 13.11
C ALA A 112 -13.69 -27.25 11.79
N GLN A 113 -13.96 -28.56 11.84
CA GLN A 113 -14.53 -29.28 10.72
C GLN A 113 -15.83 -28.63 10.25
N ARG A 114 -16.77 -28.34 11.20
CA ARG A 114 -18.07 -27.72 10.94
C ARG A 114 -17.96 -26.28 10.48
N ALA A 115 -17.00 -25.51 10.99
CA ALA A 115 -16.75 -24.14 10.56
C ALA A 115 -16.33 -24.08 9.08
N VAL A 116 -15.42 -24.96 8.65
CA VAL A 116 -15.00 -25.05 7.24
C VAL A 116 -16.16 -25.50 6.35
N LEU A 117 -16.97 -26.47 6.80
CA LEU A 117 -18.18 -26.87 6.09
C LEU A 117 -19.20 -25.73 5.98
N ALA A 118 -19.38 -24.95 7.05
CA ALA A 118 -20.29 -23.79 7.07
C ALA A 118 -19.82 -22.68 6.12
N ALA A 119 -18.49 -22.52 5.99
CA ALA A 119 -17.86 -21.52 5.12
C ALA A 119 -17.97 -21.87 3.63
N GLU A 120 -17.73 -23.15 3.27
CA GLU A 120 -17.44 -23.56 1.90
C GLU A 120 -18.48 -24.54 1.29
N ASP A 121 -19.04 -25.45 2.09
CA ASP A 121 -19.94 -26.49 1.58
C ASP A 121 -20.86 -27.06 2.67
N ARG A 122 -21.97 -26.38 2.95
CA ARG A 122 -22.89 -26.72 4.05
C ARG A 122 -23.56 -28.07 3.92
N ASN A 123 -23.61 -28.64 2.73
CA ASN A 123 -24.29 -29.90 2.43
C ASN A 123 -23.32 -31.05 2.05
N PHE A 124 -22.02 -30.84 2.25
CA PHE A 124 -20.93 -31.72 1.84
C PHE A 124 -21.19 -33.23 2.03
N TYR A 125 -21.70 -33.63 3.19
CA TYR A 125 -21.98 -35.04 3.48
C TYR A 125 -23.20 -35.60 2.77
N ASN A 126 -24.14 -34.74 2.32
CA ASN A 126 -25.42 -35.15 1.74
C ASN A 126 -25.48 -34.96 0.22
N GLU A 127 -24.52 -34.27 -0.37
CA GLU A 127 -24.48 -33.97 -1.80
C GLU A 127 -23.29 -34.61 -2.47
N SER A 128 -23.44 -34.89 -3.78
CA SER A 128 -22.35 -35.36 -4.62
C SER A 128 -21.29 -34.30 -4.84
N ALA A 129 -20.04 -34.72 -5.11
CA ALA A 129 -18.92 -33.84 -5.47
C ALA A 129 -19.25 -32.80 -6.55
N VAL A 130 -20.30 -33.05 -7.34
CA VAL A 130 -20.75 -32.18 -8.42
C VAL A 130 -22.22 -31.89 -8.26
N ASP A 131 -22.57 -30.66 -7.88
CA ASP A 131 -23.95 -30.17 -7.89
C ASP A 131 -24.34 -29.71 -9.30
N LEU A 132 -24.94 -30.63 -10.09
CA LEU A 132 -25.45 -30.31 -11.43
C LEU A 132 -26.52 -29.20 -11.41
N LYS A 133 -27.29 -29.07 -10.32
CA LYS A 133 -28.30 -28.01 -10.18
C LYS A 133 -27.63 -26.64 -9.95
N ALA A 134 -26.59 -26.58 -9.10
CA ALA A 134 -25.82 -25.37 -8.89
C ALA A 134 -25.07 -24.95 -10.17
N MET A 135 -24.54 -25.92 -10.94
CA MET A 135 -23.91 -25.66 -12.25
C MET A 135 -24.91 -25.11 -13.27
N ALA A 136 -26.09 -25.69 -13.37
CA ALA A 136 -27.15 -25.19 -14.24
C ALA A 136 -27.59 -23.77 -13.84
N ARG A 137 -27.72 -23.51 -12.53
CA ARG A 137 -28.05 -22.20 -11.99
C ARG A 137 -26.94 -21.16 -12.26
N ALA A 138 -25.68 -21.55 -12.07
CA ALA A 138 -24.54 -20.69 -12.37
C ALA A 138 -24.44 -20.37 -13.88
N GLY A 139 -24.66 -21.34 -14.74
CA GLY A 139 -24.75 -21.15 -16.20
C GLY A 139 -25.90 -20.20 -16.59
N TRP A 140 -27.06 -20.35 -15.97
CA TRP A 140 -28.20 -19.44 -16.17
C TRP A 140 -27.89 -18.01 -15.71
N ASN A 141 -27.29 -17.85 -14.52
CA ASN A 141 -26.90 -16.55 -13.98
C ASN A 141 -25.82 -15.86 -14.84
N MET A 142 -24.91 -16.63 -15.44
CA MET A 142 -23.90 -16.09 -16.36
C MET A 142 -24.54 -15.52 -17.64
N VAL A 143 -25.59 -16.17 -18.15
CA VAL A 143 -26.33 -15.71 -19.34
C VAL A 143 -27.26 -14.53 -19.01
N THR A 144 -27.80 -14.47 -17.77
CA THR A 144 -28.76 -13.44 -17.34
C THR A 144 -28.12 -12.25 -16.60
N GLY A 145 -26.77 -12.18 -16.49
CA GLY A 145 -26.07 -11.07 -15.84
C GLY A 145 -26.10 -11.07 -14.31
N GLY A 146 -26.51 -12.18 -13.69
CA GLY A 146 -26.45 -12.36 -12.23
C GLY A 146 -25.02 -12.53 -11.75
N GLY A 147 -24.67 -11.93 -10.60
CA GLY A 147 -23.32 -11.90 -10.05
C GLY A 147 -22.66 -13.27 -9.93
N LYS A 148 -21.32 -13.31 -9.98
CA LYS A 148 -20.50 -14.51 -9.83
C LYS A 148 -20.75 -15.16 -8.46
N GLN A 149 -21.49 -16.25 -8.43
CA GLN A 149 -21.66 -17.09 -7.25
C GLN A 149 -20.64 -18.23 -7.34
N SER A 150 -19.72 -18.34 -6.36
CA SER A 150 -18.76 -19.44 -6.26
C SER A 150 -19.54 -20.72 -5.92
N GLY A 151 -19.58 -21.66 -6.88
CA GLY A 151 -20.31 -22.92 -6.75
C GLY A 151 -19.39 -24.16 -6.72
N SER A 152 -18.11 -24.03 -6.30
CA SER A 152 -17.20 -25.17 -6.21
C SER A 152 -17.34 -25.86 -4.86
N THR A 153 -17.57 -27.20 -4.87
CA THR A 153 -17.64 -28.03 -3.65
C THR A 153 -16.24 -28.21 -3.02
N ILE A 154 -16.22 -28.64 -1.75
CA ILE A 154 -14.96 -28.98 -1.05
C ILE A 154 -14.18 -30.05 -1.85
N THR A 155 -14.85 -31.07 -2.39
CA THR A 155 -14.20 -32.11 -3.22
C THR A 155 -13.52 -31.49 -4.45
N GLN A 156 -14.18 -30.59 -5.17
CA GLN A 156 -13.59 -29.89 -6.32
C GLN A 156 -12.40 -29.00 -5.92
N GLN A 157 -12.50 -28.31 -4.78
CA GLN A 157 -11.41 -27.50 -4.25
C GLN A 157 -10.21 -28.36 -3.82
N TYR A 158 -10.44 -29.52 -3.19
CA TYR A 158 -9.41 -30.47 -2.84
C TYR A 158 -8.69 -31.01 -4.06
N VAL A 159 -9.45 -31.44 -5.08
CA VAL A 159 -8.88 -31.90 -6.37
C VAL A 159 -8.04 -30.81 -7.01
N LYS A 160 -8.54 -29.59 -7.07
CA LYS A 160 -7.81 -28.45 -7.63
C LYS A 160 -6.50 -28.20 -6.88
N ASN A 161 -6.52 -28.23 -5.55
CA ASN A 161 -5.37 -27.85 -4.72
C ASN A 161 -4.32 -28.97 -4.61
N TYR A 162 -4.73 -30.24 -4.70
CA TYR A 162 -3.87 -31.38 -4.40
C TYR A 162 -3.45 -32.18 -5.65
N TYR A 163 -4.31 -32.28 -6.66
CA TYR A 163 -4.08 -33.15 -7.82
C TYR A 163 -3.77 -32.40 -9.11
N LEU A 164 -4.12 -31.10 -9.22
CA LEU A 164 -4.02 -30.35 -10.47
C LEU A 164 -3.04 -29.19 -10.38
N THR A 165 -2.46 -28.83 -11.55
CA THR A 165 -1.70 -27.57 -11.71
C THR A 165 -2.65 -26.38 -11.66
N GLN A 166 -2.13 -25.21 -11.23
CA GLN A 166 -2.96 -24.01 -11.02
C GLN A 166 -3.25 -23.20 -12.29
N GLU A 167 -3.14 -23.81 -13.48
CA GLU A 167 -3.50 -23.14 -14.73
C GLU A 167 -5.01 -22.92 -14.84
N GLN A 168 -5.41 -21.77 -15.37
CA GLN A 168 -6.84 -21.44 -15.55
C GLN A 168 -7.31 -21.79 -16.96
N THR A 169 -7.35 -23.11 -17.31
CA THR A 169 -7.81 -23.57 -18.61
C THR A 169 -9.14 -24.33 -18.50
N LEU A 170 -9.94 -24.33 -19.58
CA LEU A 170 -11.18 -25.12 -19.67
C LEU A 170 -10.90 -26.61 -19.53
N THR A 171 -9.79 -27.07 -20.09
CA THR A 171 -9.35 -28.48 -20.02
C THR A 171 -9.07 -28.87 -18.56
N ARG A 172 -8.41 -28.02 -17.80
CA ARG A 172 -8.19 -28.25 -16.37
C ARG A 172 -9.52 -28.31 -15.60
N LYS A 173 -10.47 -27.41 -15.91
CA LYS A 173 -11.78 -27.41 -15.25
C LYS A 173 -12.60 -28.67 -15.55
N ALA A 174 -12.48 -29.21 -16.78
CA ALA A 174 -13.05 -30.50 -17.15
C ALA A 174 -12.39 -31.67 -16.39
N LYS A 175 -11.06 -31.68 -16.26
CA LYS A 175 -10.34 -32.69 -15.46
C LYS A 175 -10.74 -32.61 -13.99
N GLU A 176 -10.79 -31.41 -13.41
CA GLU A 176 -11.25 -31.15 -12.02
C GLU A 176 -12.63 -31.77 -11.77
N PHE A 177 -13.56 -31.60 -12.72
CA PHE A 177 -14.89 -32.16 -12.65
C PHE A 177 -14.88 -33.71 -12.60
N PHE A 178 -14.19 -34.37 -13.54
CA PHE A 178 -14.16 -35.81 -13.61
C PHE A 178 -13.37 -36.46 -12.48
N ILE A 179 -12.26 -35.87 -12.06
CA ILE A 179 -11.47 -36.35 -10.91
C ILE A 179 -12.29 -36.20 -9.63
N ALA A 180 -13.00 -35.08 -9.43
CA ALA A 180 -13.85 -34.87 -8.26
C ALA A 180 -14.99 -35.91 -8.19
N LEU A 181 -15.58 -36.27 -9.35
CA LEU A 181 -16.61 -37.29 -9.43
C LEU A 181 -16.07 -38.68 -9.11
N LYS A 182 -14.87 -39.05 -9.62
CA LYS A 182 -14.20 -40.32 -9.27
C LYS A 182 -13.85 -40.37 -7.79
N LEU A 183 -13.23 -39.30 -7.28
CA LEU A 183 -12.80 -39.23 -5.88
C LEU A 183 -13.97 -39.39 -4.91
N ASP A 184 -15.13 -38.80 -5.23
CA ASP A 184 -16.33 -38.89 -4.42
C ASP A 184 -16.93 -40.32 -4.37
N ASN A 185 -16.67 -41.12 -5.43
CA ASN A 185 -17.10 -42.50 -5.49
C ASN A 185 -16.09 -43.50 -4.85
N GLU A 186 -14.79 -43.18 -4.86
CA GLU A 186 -13.71 -44.07 -4.47
C GLU A 186 -13.19 -43.81 -3.06
N VAL A 187 -13.39 -42.57 -2.53
CA VAL A 187 -12.83 -42.09 -1.26
C VAL A 187 -13.96 -41.62 -0.34
N SER A 188 -13.87 -41.95 0.94
CA SER A 188 -14.88 -41.49 1.92
C SER A 188 -14.93 -39.98 2.09
N LYS A 189 -16.11 -39.44 2.41
CA LYS A 189 -16.28 -38.00 2.70
C LYS A 189 -15.35 -37.51 3.82
N ASP A 190 -15.11 -38.33 4.82
CA ASP A 190 -14.18 -38.01 5.93
C ASP A 190 -12.74 -37.89 5.43
N GLU A 191 -12.30 -38.77 4.54
CA GLU A 191 -10.96 -38.69 3.95
C GLU A 191 -10.79 -37.50 3.01
N ILE A 192 -11.83 -37.17 2.22
CA ILE A 192 -11.85 -35.97 1.38
C ILE A 192 -11.76 -34.70 2.24
N LEU A 193 -12.55 -34.62 3.32
CA LEU A 193 -12.51 -33.49 4.26
C LEU A 193 -11.14 -33.37 4.93
N LEU A 194 -10.58 -34.50 5.38
CA LEU A 194 -9.24 -34.56 5.97
C LEU A 194 -8.17 -34.07 4.97
N GLY A 195 -8.24 -34.56 3.74
CA GLY A 195 -7.34 -34.11 2.66
C GLY A 195 -7.45 -32.61 2.43
N TYR A 196 -8.66 -32.07 2.35
CA TYR A 196 -8.92 -30.65 2.21
C TYR A 196 -8.35 -29.83 3.38
N LEU A 197 -8.60 -30.24 4.63
CA LEU A 197 -8.14 -29.56 5.83
C LEU A 197 -6.61 -29.60 5.99
N ASN A 198 -5.93 -30.63 5.48
CA ASN A 198 -4.47 -30.76 5.50
C ASN A 198 -3.77 -30.06 4.33
N THR A 199 -4.50 -29.65 3.28
CA THR A 199 -3.87 -29.13 2.05
C THR A 199 -4.28 -27.71 1.70
N SER A 200 -5.35 -27.19 2.31
CA SER A 200 -5.82 -25.82 2.06
C SER A 200 -4.81 -24.80 2.57
N TYR A 201 -4.67 -23.69 1.82
CA TYR A 201 -3.85 -22.55 2.19
C TYR A 201 -4.66 -21.58 3.06
N PHE A 202 -4.13 -21.22 4.23
CA PHE A 202 -4.77 -20.36 5.21
C PHE A 202 -4.12 -18.97 5.33
N GLY A 203 -3.11 -18.66 4.54
CA GLY A 203 -2.28 -17.47 4.69
C GLY A 203 -1.05 -17.72 5.58
N ARG A 204 -0.19 -16.72 5.81
CA ARG A 204 1.03 -16.79 6.64
C ARG A 204 1.92 -18.00 6.31
N ASN A 205 1.96 -18.41 5.05
CA ASN A 205 2.66 -19.61 4.57
C ASN A 205 2.18 -20.94 5.22
N ALA A 206 0.96 -20.95 5.78
CA ALA A 206 0.39 -22.11 6.47
C ALA A 206 -0.48 -22.94 5.52
N TYR A 207 -0.02 -24.14 5.21
CA TYR A 207 -0.78 -25.15 4.47
C TYR A 207 -1.30 -26.22 5.44
N GLY A 208 -2.60 -26.38 5.49
CA GLY A 208 -3.30 -27.23 6.44
C GLY A 208 -3.63 -26.53 7.76
N ILE A 209 -4.68 -27.06 8.41
CA ILE A 209 -5.29 -26.45 9.60
C ILE A 209 -4.36 -26.45 10.81
N GLN A 210 -3.47 -27.43 10.92
CA GLN A 210 -2.49 -27.51 12.02
C GLN A 210 -1.45 -26.38 11.90
N ALA A 211 -0.89 -26.22 10.70
CA ALA A 211 0.04 -25.12 10.42
C ALA A 211 -0.64 -23.75 10.61
N ALA A 212 -1.91 -23.64 10.23
CA ALA A 212 -2.69 -22.42 10.43
C ALA A 212 -2.93 -22.11 11.92
N ALA A 213 -3.26 -23.12 12.73
CA ALA A 213 -3.42 -22.96 14.17
C ALA A 213 -2.13 -22.46 14.84
N HIS A 214 -0.98 -22.97 14.43
CA HIS A 214 0.32 -22.49 14.89
C HIS A 214 0.64 -21.07 14.42
N ALA A 215 0.38 -20.75 13.14
CA ALA A 215 0.71 -19.46 12.55
C ALA A 215 -0.17 -18.29 13.08
N TYR A 216 -1.42 -18.57 13.42
CA TYR A 216 -2.38 -17.55 13.84
C TYR A 216 -2.54 -17.47 15.35
N TYR A 217 -2.40 -18.61 16.08
CA TYR A 217 -2.70 -18.69 17.51
C TYR A 217 -1.60 -19.34 18.35
N GLY A 218 -0.52 -19.84 17.73
CA GLY A 218 0.62 -20.44 18.44
C GLY A 218 0.29 -21.75 19.17
N LYS A 219 -0.77 -22.46 18.76
CA LYS A 219 -1.25 -23.69 19.39
C LYS A 219 -1.61 -24.78 18.37
N SER A 220 -1.79 -26.00 18.85
CA SER A 220 -2.20 -27.13 18.01
C SER A 220 -3.67 -26.98 17.55
N ALA A 221 -3.99 -27.57 16.39
CA ALA A 221 -5.35 -27.52 15.84
C ALA A 221 -6.40 -28.11 16.82
N VAL A 222 -6.02 -29.14 17.59
CA VAL A 222 -6.91 -29.77 18.60
C VAL A 222 -7.39 -28.79 19.67
N ASP A 223 -6.61 -27.73 19.95
CA ASP A 223 -6.88 -26.72 20.99
C ASP A 223 -7.63 -25.49 20.46
N LEU A 224 -8.03 -25.49 19.18
CA LEU A 224 -8.78 -24.37 18.58
C LEU A 224 -10.16 -24.22 19.22
N THR A 225 -10.49 -23.02 19.66
CA THR A 225 -11.83 -22.65 20.08
C THR A 225 -12.77 -22.57 18.85
N THR A 226 -14.08 -22.50 19.11
CA THR A 226 -15.07 -22.34 18.02
C THR A 226 -14.90 -21.02 17.28
N ALA A 227 -14.59 -19.93 17.98
CA ALA A 227 -14.38 -18.61 17.40
C ALA A 227 -13.14 -18.59 16.47
N GLU A 228 -12.03 -19.16 16.93
CA GLU A 228 -10.79 -19.30 16.14
C GLU A 228 -10.96 -20.23 14.94
N SER A 229 -11.69 -21.34 15.13
CA SER A 229 -12.04 -22.25 14.05
C SER A 229 -12.83 -21.55 12.94
N ALA A 230 -13.79 -20.70 13.33
CA ALA A 230 -14.59 -19.92 12.38
C ALA A 230 -13.75 -18.87 11.66
N TYR A 231 -12.77 -18.25 12.33
CA TYR A 231 -11.89 -17.30 11.68
C TYR A 231 -10.93 -18.00 10.70
N LEU A 232 -10.31 -19.12 11.08
CA LEU A 232 -9.49 -19.89 10.13
C LEU A 232 -10.33 -20.36 8.93
N ALA A 233 -11.58 -20.76 9.13
CA ALA A 233 -12.49 -21.10 8.02
C ALA A 233 -12.80 -19.90 7.12
N ALA A 234 -12.94 -18.70 7.70
CA ALA A 234 -13.13 -17.48 6.93
C ALA A 234 -11.92 -17.14 6.04
N LEU A 235 -10.69 -17.37 6.52
CA LEU A 235 -9.45 -17.11 5.80
C LEU A 235 -9.30 -17.93 4.52
N VAL A 236 -9.81 -19.18 4.46
CA VAL A 236 -9.65 -20.03 3.27
C VAL A 236 -10.16 -19.40 1.98
N ASN A 237 -11.16 -18.54 2.09
CA ASN A 237 -11.74 -17.83 0.94
C ASN A 237 -10.78 -16.80 0.31
N ALA A 238 -10.12 -16.00 1.15
CA ALA A 238 -9.16 -14.97 0.73
C ALA A 238 -8.11 -14.76 1.84
N PRO A 239 -7.12 -15.66 1.96
CA PRO A 239 -6.22 -15.71 3.11
C PRO A 239 -5.45 -14.42 3.36
N GLY A 240 -4.86 -13.82 2.31
CA GLY A 240 -4.15 -12.55 2.43
C GLY A 240 -5.08 -11.40 2.81
N ALA A 241 -6.25 -11.29 2.15
CA ALA A 241 -7.16 -10.16 2.36
C ALA A 241 -7.87 -10.17 3.72
N TYR A 242 -8.00 -11.34 4.37
CA TYR A 242 -8.73 -11.47 5.65
C TYR A 242 -7.81 -11.62 6.87
N ASP A 243 -6.50 -11.60 6.71
CA ASP A 243 -5.57 -11.51 7.83
C ASP A 243 -5.57 -10.09 8.41
N THR A 244 -6.27 -9.92 9.55
CA THR A 244 -6.47 -8.60 10.18
C THR A 244 -5.20 -7.98 10.76
N ARG A 245 -4.11 -8.74 10.87
CA ARG A 245 -2.79 -8.23 11.29
C ARG A 245 -1.96 -7.76 10.10
N ALA A 246 -2.06 -8.47 8.97
CA ALA A 246 -1.39 -8.06 7.73
C ALA A 246 -2.13 -6.89 7.05
N HIS A 247 -3.47 -6.91 7.12
CA HIS A 247 -4.38 -5.96 6.46
C HIS A 247 -5.45 -5.43 7.43
N PRO A 248 -5.09 -4.55 8.37
CA PRO A 248 -6.04 -3.97 9.35
C PRO A 248 -7.21 -3.24 8.68
N GLU A 249 -7.00 -2.65 7.53
CA GLU A 249 -8.01 -1.96 6.71
C GLU A 249 -9.15 -2.91 6.28
N ASN A 250 -8.85 -4.18 6.13
CA ASN A 250 -9.83 -5.21 5.75
C ASN A 250 -10.57 -5.84 6.94
N LYS A 251 -10.32 -5.39 8.18
CA LYS A 251 -10.92 -5.97 9.40
C LYS A 251 -12.44 -6.08 9.30
N LYS A 252 -13.12 -5.06 8.81
CA LYS A 252 -14.59 -5.08 8.64
C LYS A 252 -15.06 -6.20 7.72
N ARG A 253 -14.32 -6.49 6.64
CA ARG A 253 -14.64 -7.58 5.70
C ARG A 253 -14.33 -8.95 6.30
N ALA A 254 -13.25 -9.06 7.06
CA ALA A 254 -12.89 -10.28 7.78
C ALA A 254 -13.94 -10.64 8.85
N LEU A 255 -14.38 -9.64 9.63
CA LEU A 255 -15.48 -9.83 10.61
C LEU A 255 -16.78 -10.30 9.93
N ALA A 256 -17.19 -9.65 8.85
CA ALA A 256 -18.40 -10.04 8.12
C ALA A 256 -18.32 -11.48 7.59
N ARG A 257 -17.13 -11.94 7.16
CA ARG A 257 -16.93 -13.33 6.74
C ARG A 257 -16.92 -14.31 7.93
N TRP A 258 -16.34 -13.92 9.05
CA TRP A 258 -16.37 -14.68 10.30
C TRP A 258 -17.79 -14.86 10.80
N ASP A 259 -18.60 -13.79 10.83
CA ASP A 259 -20.04 -13.82 11.14
C ASP A 259 -20.79 -14.78 10.22
N TYR A 260 -20.56 -14.69 8.90
CA TYR A 260 -21.17 -15.60 7.92
C TYR A 260 -20.90 -17.08 8.23
N VAL A 261 -19.69 -17.41 8.69
CA VAL A 261 -19.34 -18.79 9.08
C VAL A 261 -20.11 -19.23 10.32
N LEU A 262 -20.13 -18.40 11.36
CA LEU A 262 -20.85 -18.71 12.62
C LEU A 262 -22.36 -18.82 12.39
N ASP A 263 -22.94 -17.92 11.62
CA ASP A 263 -24.37 -17.95 11.27
C ASP A 263 -24.71 -19.22 10.46
N GLY A 264 -23.80 -19.63 9.57
CA GLY A 264 -23.92 -20.91 8.85
C GLY A 264 -23.87 -22.13 9.77
N MET A 265 -23.06 -22.07 10.85
CA MET A 265 -23.04 -23.12 11.87
C MET A 265 -24.33 -23.16 12.69
N VAL A 266 -24.92 -22.00 12.96
CA VAL A 266 -26.24 -21.92 13.65
C VAL A 266 -27.33 -22.46 12.74
N GLU A 267 -27.37 -22.05 11.46
CA GLU A 267 -28.37 -22.56 10.48
C GLU A 267 -28.35 -24.10 10.37
N LYS A 268 -27.18 -24.71 10.47
CA LYS A 268 -27.01 -26.16 10.43
C LYS A 268 -27.22 -26.86 11.80
N GLY A 269 -27.54 -26.10 12.85
CA GLY A 269 -27.72 -26.66 14.20
C GLY A 269 -26.40 -27.14 14.84
N TRP A 270 -25.23 -26.73 14.29
CA TRP A 270 -23.93 -27.10 14.81
C TRP A 270 -23.43 -26.18 15.93
N LEU A 271 -24.06 -25.02 16.07
CA LEU A 271 -23.85 -24.01 17.11
C LEU A 271 -25.20 -23.47 17.56
N SER A 272 -25.42 -23.27 18.87
CA SER A 272 -26.62 -22.62 19.35
C SER A 272 -26.54 -21.09 19.21
N GLN A 273 -27.68 -20.44 18.97
CA GLN A 273 -27.75 -18.98 18.86
C GLN A 273 -27.14 -18.28 20.08
N SER A 274 -27.45 -18.74 21.30
CA SER A 274 -26.92 -18.15 22.53
C SER A 274 -25.38 -18.22 22.64
N LYS A 275 -24.77 -19.30 22.14
CA LYS A 275 -23.30 -19.39 22.08
C LYS A 275 -22.73 -18.48 21.01
N ARG A 276 -23.42 -18.33 19.87
CA ARG A 276 -23.02 -17.42 18.79
C ARG A 276 -23.02 -15.97 19.29
N ASP A 277 -24.07 -15.55 19.98
CA ASP A 277 -24.24 -14.17 20.47
C ASP A 277 -23.23 -13.78 21.56
N ALA A 278 -22.72 -14.78 22.28
CA ALA A 278 -21.66 -14.60 23.29
C ALA A 278 -20.22 -14.67 22.75
N MET A 279 -20.04 -14.85 21.43
CA MET A 279 -18.70 -14.97 20.86
C MET A 279 -18.15 -13.62 20.47
N GLU A 280 -16.90 -13.39 20.88
CA GLU A 280 -16.09 -12.26 20.44
C GLU A 280 -15.14 -12.70 19.32
N PHE A 281 -14.76 -11.75 18.46
CA PHE A 281 -13.81 -12.01 17.39
C PHE A 281 -12.45 -12.37 17.96
N PRO A 282 -11.84 -13.51 17.56
CA PRO A 282 -10.58 -13.98 18.10
C PRO A 282 -9.41 -13.32 17.37
N GLU A 283 -8.90 -12.22 17.91
CA GLU A 283 -7.76 -11.53 17.33
C GLU A 283 -6.57 -12.49 17.13
N PRO A 284 -6.03 -12.59 15.90
CA PRO A 284 -4.88 -13.46 15.67
C PRO A 284 -3.62 -12.91 16.34
N GLY A 285 -2.73 -13.80 16.70
CA GLY A 285 -1.41 -13.48 17.25
C GLY A 285 -0.51 -12.75 16.24
N PRO A 286 0.65 -12.24 16.70
CA PRO A 286 1.61 -11.57 15.83
C PRO A 286 2.12 -12.51 14.74
N ILE A 287 2.43 -11.93 13.57
CA ILE A 287 3.02 -12.67 12.46
C ILE A 287 4.46 -13.01 12.83
N LYS A 288 4.82 -14.29 12.74
CA LYS A 288 6.20 -14.76 13.00
C LYS A 288 6.83 -15.18 11.68
N PRO A 289 7.70 -14.35 11.09
CA PRO A 289 8.37 -14.69 9.84
C PRO A 289 9.42 -15.79 10.03
N PRO A 290 9.72 -16.58 8.99
CA PRO A 290 10.81 -17.56 9.02
C PRO A 290 12.17 -16.89 9.23
N ASN A 291 13.09 -17.50 9.97
CA ASN A 291 14.47 -17.00 10.19
C ASN A 291 15.26 -16.74 8.89
N ALA A 292 14.91 -17.42 7.80
CA ALA A 292 15.49 -17.19 6.46
C ALA A 292 15.24 -15.78 5.92
N LEU A 293 14.26 -15.04 6.47
CA LEU A 293 13.87 -13.70 6.08
C LEU A 293 14.33 -12.61 7.07
N SER A 294 15.27 -12.93 7.97
CA SER A 294 15.83 -11.95 8.92
C SER A 294 16.54 -10.78 8.21
N GLY A 295 16.63 -9.64 8.90
CA GLY A 295 17.23 -8.41 8.38
C GLY A 295 16.41 -7.80 7.24
N GLN A 296 17.08 -7.20 6.27
CA GLN A 296 16.43 -6.54 5.12
C GLN A 296 15.75 -7.52 4.16
N ARG A 297 16.21 -8.78 4.12
CA ARG A 297 15.75 -9.78 3.15
C ARG A 297 14.23 -9.98 3.19
N GLY A 298 13.64 -9.99 4.38
CA GLY A 298 12.21 -10.16 4.52
C GLY A 298 11.40 -9.01 3.91
N TYR A 299 11.83 -7.77 4.14
CA TYR A 299 11.18 -6.59 3.56
C TYR A 299 11.25 -6.58 2.03
N LEU A 300 12.40 -6.93 1.46
CA LEU A 300 12.57 -7.03 0.01
C LEU A 300 11.67 -8.11 -0.59
N VAL A 301 11.63 -9.29 0.05
CA VAL A 301 10.77 -10.40 -0.40
C VAL A 301 9.30 -10.01 -0.32
N GLU A 302 8.87 -9.37 0.77
CA GLU A 302 7.48 -8.91 0.94
C GLU A 302 7.10 -7.88 -0.13
N ALA A 303 7.93 -6.85 -0.34
CA ALA A 303 7.67 -5.84 -1.36
C ALA A 303 7.56 -6.45 -2.77
N VAL A 304 8.43 -7.40 -3.11
CA VAL A 304 8.38 -8.11 -4.40
C VAL A 304 7.13 -8.98 -4.52
N LYS A 305 6.71 -9.66 -3.44
CA LYS A 305 5.46 -10.44 -3.43
C LYS A 305 4.25 -9.55 -3.70
N ASN A 306 4.15 -8.45 -2.96
CA ASN A 306 3.05 -7.51 -3.11
C ASN A 306 3.04 -6.93 -4.53
N TYR A 307 4.19 -6.52 -5.06
CA TYR A 307 4.31 -6.05 -6.45
C TYR A 307 3.79 -7.07 -7.47
N LEU A 308 4.13 -8.35 -7.33
CA LEU A 308 3.67 -9.41 -8.23
C LEU A 308 2.16 -9.65 -8.16
N ILE A 309 1.58 -9.52 -6.96
CA ILE A 309 0.15 -9.74 -6.70
C ILE A 309 -0.66 -8.55 -7.16
N ASP A 310 -0.29 -7.34 -6.73
CA ASP A 310 -1.04 -6.09 -6.97
C ASP A 310 -1.08 -5.75 -8.47
N ASN A 311 0.00 -6.05 -9.20
CA ASN A 311 0.06 -5.88 -10.66
C ASN A 311 -0.56 -7.07 -11.44
N GLY A 312 -1.17 -8.04 -10.76
CA GLY A 312 -1.81 -9.20 -11.40
C GLY A 312 -0.86 -10.11 -12.17
N ILE A 313 0.45 -10.03 -11.90
CA ILE A 313 1.49 -10.84 -12.58
C ILE A 313 1.40 -12.29 -12.13
N VAL A 314 1.21 -12.50 -10.83
CA VAL A 314 1.01 -13.82 -10.22
C VAL A 314 -0.05 -13.69 -9.13
N ASP A 315 -1.04 -14.56 -9.09
CA ASP A 315 -1.97 -14.59 -7.97
C ASP A 315 -1.31 -15.15 -6.69
N GLU A 316 -1.81 -14.72 -5.53
CA GLU A 316 -1.26 -15.05 -4.22
C GLU A 316 -1.11 -16.57 -4.01
N ARG A 317 -2.14 -17.37 -4.40
CA ARG A 317 -2.14 -18.82 -4.21
C ARG A 317 -1.08 -19.48 -5.09
N ARG A 318 -0.91 -19.00 -6.32
CA ARG A 318 0.09 -19.50 -7.25
C ARG A 318 1.50 -19.17 -6.74
N LEU A 319 1.71 -17.95 -6.22
CA LEU A 319 2.99 -17.56 -5.62
C LEU A 319 3.29 -18.38 -4.37
N ALA A 320 2.30 -18.59 -3.49
CA ALA A 320 2.41 -19.41 -2.29
C ALA A 320 2.67 -20.89 -2.59
N SER A 321 2.23 -21.42 -3.75
CA SER A 321 2.54 -22.78 -4.17
C SER A 321 4.01 -23.00 -4.55
N GLY A 322 4.78 -21.93 -4.69
CA GLY A 322 6.23 -21.96 -4.85
C GLY A 322 6.75 -22.33 -6.25
N GLY A 323 8.06 -22.53 -6.32
CA GLY A 323 8.76 -22.92 -7.56
C GLY A 323 9.12 -21.75 -8.46
N PHE A 324 8.96 -20.50 -8.00
CA PHE A 324 9.37 -19.32 -8.74
C PHE A 324 10.84 -18.99 -8.52
N ARG A 325 11.48 -18.55 -9.58
CA ARG A 325 12.79 -17.90 -9.55
C ARG A 325 12.59 -16.46 -10.02
N ILE A 326 12.72 -15.52 -9.11
CA ILE A 326 12.40 -14.11 -9.30
C ILE A 326 13.71 -13.33 -9.21
N THR A 327 14.13 -12.72 -10.33
CA THR A 327 15.23 -11.76 -10.36
C THR A 327 14.63 -10.39 -10.16
N THR A 328 14.98 -9.75 -9.05
CA THR A 328 14.51 -8.41 -8.70
C THR A 328 15.30 -7.32 -9.44
N THR A 329 14.83 -6.10 -9.33
CA THR A 329 15.55 -4.91 -9.79
C THR A 329 16.59 -4.42 -8.78
N ILE A 330 16.54 -4.93 -7.55
CA ILE A 330 17.42 -4.49 -6.46
C ILE A 330 18.89 -4.74 -6.81
N ASP A 331 19.67 -3.67 -6.81
CA ASP A 331 21.11 -3.69 -6.96
C ASP A 331 21.75 -3.98 -5.61
N ARG A 332 22.57 -5.03 -5.55
CA ARG A 332 23.16 -5.48 -4.29
C ARG A 332 24.04 -4.43 -3.63
N LYS A 333 24.90 -3.74 -4.41
CA LYS A 333 25.81 -2.70 -3.88
C LYS A 333 25.00 -1.52 -3.32
N LYS A 334 24.02 -1.03 -4.08
CA LYS A 334 23.17 0.08 -3.63
C LYS A 334 22.34 -0.30 -2.40
N GLN A 335 21.85 -1.54 -2.33
CA GLN A 335 21.15 -2.05 -1.16
C GLN A 335 22.04 -2.06 0.08
N GLU A 336 23.27 -2.55 -0.05
CA GLU A 336 24.25 -2.56 1.03
C GLU A 336 24.63 -1.13 1.45
N SER A 337 24.78 -0.19 0.48
CA SER A 337 25.02 1.24 0.73
C SER A 337 23.88 1.89 1.52
N MET A 338 22.61 1.56 1.20
CA MET A 338 21.45 2.12 1.91
C MET A 338 21.41 1.63 3.36
N VAL A 339 21.61 0.35 3.58
CA VAL A 339 21.68 -0.23 4.94
C VAL A 339 22.79 0.42 5.74
N LYS A 340 23.99 0.53 5.16
CA LYS A 340 25.15 1.17 5.78
C LYS A 340 24.87 2.64 6.15
N ALA A 341 24.27 3.42 5.26
CA ALA A 341 23.94 4.82 5.53
C ALA A 341 22.95 4.98 6.69
N VAL A 342 21.90 4.14 6.73
CA VAL A 342 20.95 4.15 7.85
C VAL A 342 21.64 3.73 9.16
N ASP A 343 22.47 2.71 9.13
CA ASP A 343 23.17 2.22 10.33
C ASP A 343 24.15 3.28 10.86
N GLU A 344 24.94 3.91 10.00
CA GLU A 344 25.94 4.90 10.37
C GLU A 344 25.33 6.24 10.83
N LYS A 345 24.29 6.74 10.15
CA LYS A 345 23.73 8.06 10.42
C LYS A 345 22.62 8.05 11.48
N LEU A 346 21.87 6.97 11.59
CA LEU A 346 20.73 6.89 12.51
C LEU A 346 20.92 5.83 13.59
N MET A 347 21.09 4.55 13.22
CA MET A 347 21.04 3.46 14.21
C MET A 347 22.17 3.52 15.23
N SER A 348 23.36 4.01 14.83
CA SER A 348 24.50 4.23 15.73
C SER A 348 24.28 5.36 16.75
N GLN A 349 23.32 6.26 16.53
CA GLN A 349 22.99 7.36 17.42
C GLN A 349 21.90 6.97 18.46
N LEU A 350 21.26 5.83 18.28
CA LEU A 350 20.20 5.36 19.16
C LEU A 350 20.77 4.64 20.39
N SER A 351 20.14 4.84 21.54
CA SER A 351 20.51 4.24 22.82
C SER A 351 19.34 3.51 23.46
N ASP A 352 19.58 2.33 23.98
CA ASP A 352 18.58 1.57 24.74
C ASP A 352 18.15 2.27 26.05
N ASP A 353 18.94 3.23 26.54
CA ASP A 353 18.65 4.01 27.73
C ASP A 353 17.62 5.12 27.50
N ARG A 354 17.45 5.57 26.23
CA ARG A 354 16.43 6.54 25.83
C ARG A 354 15.16 5.84 25.37
N LYS A 355 14.06 6.07 26.08
CA LYS A 355 12.76 5.43 25.77
C LYS A 355 12.31 5.72 24.34
N VAL A 356 12.45 6.97 23.86
CA VAL A 356 12.03 7.38 22.51
C VAL A 356 12.81 6.66 21.42
N ASP A 357 14.07 6.32 21.63
CA ASP A 357 14.91 5.64 20.65
C ASP A 357 14.40 4.24 20.29
N LYS A 358 13.70 3.58 21.22
CA LYS A 358 13.05 2.28 20.98
C LYS A 358 11.88 2.38 19.99
N TYR A 359 11.34 3.59 19.83
CA TYR A 359 10.23 3.87 18.90
C TYR A 359 10.70 4.30 17.52
N VAL A 360 11.99 4.64 17.36
CA VAL A 360 12.53 5.09 16.08
C VAL A 360 12.48 3.98 15.04
N ARG A 361 11.94 4.30 13.89
CA ARG A 361 11.86 3.48 12.68
C ARG A 361 12.45 4.26 11.52
N ALA A 362 12.93 3.55 10.50
CA ALA A 362 13.35 4.16 9.25
C ALA A 362 12.76 3.41 8.07
N GLY A 363 12.46 4.14 7.01
CA GLY A 363 12.08 3.65 5.70
C GLY A 363 12.89 4.35 4.62
N GLY A 364 13.17 3.67 3.51
CA GLY A 364 13.89 4.28 2.39
C GLY A 364 13.66 3.54 1.09
N THR A 365 13.55 4.28 0.00
CA THR A 365 13.43 3.73 -1.36
C THR A 365 14.25 4.54 -2.33
N SER A 366 14.98 3.86 -3.22
CA SER A 366 15.77 4.46 -4.29
C SER A 366 15.39 3.85 -5.64
N ILE A 367 15.14 4.71 -6.62
CA ILE A 367 14.70 4.36 -7.97
C ILE A 367 15.72 4.89 -8.98
N ASP A 368 16.07 4.07 -9.97
CA ASP A 368 16.74 4.52 -11.18
C ASP A 368 15.72 5.25 -12.08
N PRO A 369 15.80 6.56 -12.23
CA PRO A 369 14.79 7.33 -12.94
C PRO A 369 14.69 6.98 -14.43
N LYS A 370 15.78 6.48 -15.06
CA LYS A 370 15.80 6.10 -16.49
C LYS A 370 14.96 4.87 -16.77
N THR A 371 14.96 3.91 -15.83
CA THR A 371 14.31 2.61 -16.00
C THR A 371 13.03 2.47 -15.19
N GLY A 372 12.83 3.27 -14.12
CA GLY A 372 11.79 3.11 -13.11
C GLY A 372 12.06 1.90 -12.20
N GLU A 373 13.27 1.31 -12.22
CA GLU A 373 13.62 0.17 -11.38
C GLU A 373 13.92 0.62 -9.95
N VAL A 374 13.28 0.00 -8.97
CA VAL A 374 13.66 0.14 -7.56
C VAL A 374 14.99 -0.57 -7.36
N VAL A 375 16.03 0.19 -7.05
CA VAL A 375 17.41 -0.32 -6.96
C VAL A 375 17.87 -0.59 -5.53
N ALA A 376 17.23 0.04 -4.54
CA ALA A 376 17.45 -0.22 -3.12
C ALA A 376 16.19 0.11 -2.31
N MET A 377 16.01 -0.59 -1.18
CA MET A 377 14.89 -0.37 -0.26
C MET A 377 15.32 -0.71 1.17
N TYR A 378 14.93 0.13 2.13
CA TYR A 378 15.12 -0.12 3.56
C TYR A 378 13.76 -0.19 4.25
N GLY A 379 13.35 -1.38 4.71
CA GLY A 379 12.04 -1.59 5.32
C GLY A 379 12.02 -1.52 6.85
N GLY A 380 13.18 -1.51 7.50
CA GLY A 380 13.31 -1.52 8.96
C GLY A 380 14.56 -2.24 9.42
N LYS A 381 14.81 -2.31 10.72
CA LYS A 381 16.05 -2.88 11.29
C LYS A 381 16.16 -4.40 11.05
N ASP A 382 15.08 -5.13 11.26
CA ASP A 382 15.05 -6.59 11.11
C ASP A 382 13.61 -7.07 10.94
N PHE A 383 13.29 -7.68 9.80
CA PHE A 383 11.95 -8.15 9.45
C PHE A 383 11.34 -9.11 10.48
N VAL A 384 12.15 -9.95 11.14
CA VAL A 384 11.65 -10.87 12.15
C VAL A 384 11.34 -10.20 13.50
N LYS A 385 11.79 -8.95 13.70
CA LYS A 385 11.54 -8.15 14.90
C LYS A 385 10.54 -7.01 14.67
N GLN A 386 10.54 -6.44 13.46
CA GLN A 386 9.68 -5.35 13.02
C GLN A 386 9.07 -5.73 11.68
N TYR A 387 7.93 -6.39 11.72
CA TYR A 387 7.33 -6.97 10.52
C TYR A 387 6.87 -5.92 9.49
N VAL A 388 6.41 -4.73 9.95
CA VAL A 388 5.90 -3.69 9.05
C VAL A 388 7.03 -3.11 8.20
N ASN A 389 6.83 -3.13 6.88
CA ASN A 389 7.77 -2.57 5.91
C ASN A 389 7.61 -1.04 5.83
N ASN A 390 8.55 -0.31 6.43
CA ASN A 390 8.49 1.14 6.48
C ASN A 390 8.72 1.81 5.11
N ALA A 391 9.18 1.05 4.11
CA ALA A 391 9.34 1.59 2.76
C ALA A 391 8.03 1.60 1.95
N THR A 392 7.05 0.77 2.33
CA THR A 392 5.79 0.61 1.59
C THR A 392 4.54 0.99 2.40
N ARG A 393 4.68 1.28 3.71
CA ARG A 393 3.56 1.70 4.55
C ARG A 393 3.06 3.09 4.17
N ARG A 394 1.74 3.32 4.32
CA ARG A 394 1.02 4.54 3.92
C ARG A 394 0.21 5.11 5.07
N ASP A 395 0.80 5.31 6.23
CA ASP A 395 0.12 5.79 7.43
C ASP A 395 0.79 6.99 8.10
N TYR A 396 1.96 7.44 7.61
CA TYR A 396 2.61 8.66 8.05
C TYR A 396 2.45 9.80 7.03
N GLN A 397 2.15 11.01 7.53
CA GLN A 397 2.07 12.20 6.71
C GLN A 397 3.43 12.53 6.09
N VAL A 398 3.43 12.89 4.80
CA VAL A 398 4.65 13.25 4.07
C VAL A 398 5.15 14.66 4.39
N GLY A 399 4.28 15.49 4.98
CA GLY A 399 4.59 16.86 5.37
C GLY A 399 5.05 17.71 4.17
N SER A 400 5.97 18.60 4.42
CA SER A 400 6.46 19.56 3.42
C SER A 400 7.12 18.97 2.18
N THR A 401 7.34 17.65 2.09
CA THR A 401 7.74 17.01 0.83
C THR A 401 6.63 17.03 -0.23
N PHE A 402 5.42 17.44 0.14
CA PHE A 402 4.31 17.65 -0.78
C PHE A 402 4.37 19.00 -1.51
N LYS A 403 5.06 20.00 -0.98
CA LYS A 403 5.11 21.37 -1.53
C LYS A 403 5.59 21.47 -2.98
N PRO A 404 6.56 20.66 -3.46
CA PRO A 404 6.94 20.67 -4.86
C PRO A 404 5.78 20.37 -5.81
N PHE A 405 4.84 19.50 -5.43
CA PHE A 405 3.68 19.19 -6.27
C PHE A 405 2.76 20.42 -6.46
N ILE A 406 2.67 21.29 -5.44
CA ILE A 406 1.88 22.53 -5.50
C ILE A 406 2.52 23.49 -6.50
N TYR A 407 3.83 23.68 -6.39
CA TYR A 407 4.55 24.57 -7.30
C TYR A 407 4.55 24.03 -8.74
N THR A 408 4.78 22.72 -8.90
CA THR A 408 4.66 22.08 -10.23
C THR A 408 3.28 22.29 -10.82
N SER A 409 2.21 22.14 -10.03
CA SER A 409 0.84 22.36 -10.46
C SER A 409 0.58 23.82 -10.84
N ALA A 410 1.20 24.76 -10.10
CA ALA A 410 1.10 26.19 -10.42
C ALA A 410 1.68 26.50 -11.81
N VAL A 411 2.88 26.03 -12.10
CA VAL A 411 3.54 26.23 -13.41
C VAL A 411 2.80 25.46 -14.51
N GLN A 412 2.45 24.19 -14.27
CA GLN A 412 1.77 23.33 -15.24
C GLN A 412 0.43 23.92 -15.71
N ASN A 413 -0.31 24.56 -14.82
CA ASN A 413 -1.64 25.10 -15.10
C ASN A 413 -1.62 26.63 -15.39
N GLU A 414 -0.43 27.22 -15.57
CA GLU A 414 -0.26 28.67 -15.76
C GLU A 414 -1.04 29.48 -14.73
N SER A 415 -1.02 29.00 -13.47
CA SER A 415 -1.83 29.58 -12.38
C SER A 415 -1.36 30.98 -12.01
N THR A 416 -2.28 31.77 -11.47
CA THR A 416 -1.97 33.14 -11.01
C THR A 416 -2.27 33.33 -9.55
N THR A 417 -1.57 34.27 -8.92
CA THR A 417 -1.84 34.73 -7.57
C THR A 417 -3.24 35.39 -7.49
N GLN A 418 -3.73 35.70 -6.29
CA GLN A 418 -4.97 36.47 -6.09
C GLN A 418 -4.93 37.87 -6.75
N SER A 419 -3.75 38.39 -7.05
CA SER A 419 -3.55 39.66 -7.78
C SER A 419 -3.49 39.49 -9.31
N GLY A 420 -3.54 38.25 -9.80
CA GLY A 420 -3.48 37.96 -11.25
C GLY A 420 -2.05 37.89 -11.80
N GLU A 421 -1.03 37.80 -10.95
CA GLU A 421 0.37 37.64 -11.34
C GLU A 421 0.67 36.15 -11.58
N PRO A 422 1.31 35.77 -12.70
CA PRO A 422 1.71 34.38 -12.95
C PRO A 422 2.62 33.83 -11.85
N ILE A 423 2.42 32.57 -11.48
CA ILE A 423 3.20 31.93 -10.42
C ILE A 423 4.44 31.25 -11.01
N HIS A 424 5.61 31.79 -10.66
CA HIS A 424 6.94 31.22 -10.99
C HIS A 424 7.91 31.42 -9.80
N ALA A 425 9.19 31.06 -9.97
CA ALA A 425 10.18 31.01 -8.91
C ALA A 425 10.36 32.34 -8.14
N ASP A 426 10.29 33.46 -8.86
CA ASP A 426 10.50 34.81 -8.32
C ASP A 426 9.20 35.48 -7.86
N THR A 427 8.04 34.86 -8.07
CA THR A 427 6.76 35.41 -7.61
C THR A 427 6.76 35.61 -6.10
N VAL A 428 6.37 36.81 -5.67
CA VAL A 428 6.45 37.20 -4.26
C VAL A 428 5.15 36.90 -3.54
N TYR A 429 5.27 36.19 -2.42
CA TYR A 429 4.18 35.87 -1.48
C TYR A 429 4.46 36.43 -0.10
N ASP A 430 3.39 36.67 0.66
CA ASP A 430 3.48 37.06 2.06
C ASP A 430 3.65 35.81 2.96
N GLY A 431 4.86 35.62 3.48
CA GLY A 431 5.25 34.53 4.39
C GLY A 431 4.98 34.82 5.88
N THR A 432 4.10 35.78 6.21
CA THR A 432 3.77 36.08 7.61
C THR A 432 3.14 34.86 8.30
N ASN A 433 3.67 34.55 9.49
CA ASN A 433 3.22 33.40 10.29
C ASN A 433 1.74 33.53 10.67
N LYS A 434 0.96 32.43 10.53
CA LYS A 434 -0.48 32.39 10.83
C LYS A 434 -1.31 33.42 10.05
N ARG A 435 -0.84 33.80 8.85
CA ARG A 435 -1.59 34.62 7.94
C ARG A 435 -2.81 33.83 7.42
N GLN A 436 -3.99 34.48 7.44
CA GLN A 436 -5.18 33.88 6.84
C GLN A 436 -4.98 33.70 5.32
N VAL A 437 -5.31 32.53 4.83
CA VAL A 437 -5.32 32.21 3.41
C VAL A 437 -6.50 32.92 2.76
N MET A 438 -6.26 33.55 1.62
CA MET A 438 -7.26 34.29 0.84
C MET A 438 -7.84 33.38 -0.26
N SER A 439 -9.16 33.45 -0.47
CA SER A 439 -9.84 32.81 -1.60
C SER A 439 -10.83 33.81 -2.17
N ASP A 440 -10.76 34.07 -3.49
CA ASP A 440 -11.62 35.05 -4.19
C ASP A 440 -11.62 36.45 -3.52
N GLY A 441 -10.43 36.87 -3.05
CA GLY A 441 -10.24 38.14 -2.36
C GLY A 441 -10.84 38.23 -0.96
N ARG A 442 -11.23 37.09 -0.35
CA ARG A 442 -11.79 36.99 1.01
C ARG A 442 -10.91 36.12 1.91
N PRO A 443 -10.72 36.52 3.18
CA PRO A 443 -10.01 35.64 4.12
C PRO A 443 -10.84 34.38 4.40
N THR A 444 -10.14 33.23 4.46
CA THR A 444 -10.70 31.94 4.92
C THR A 444 -10.42 31.75 6.40
N ASP A 445 -11.01 30.72 7.02
CA ASP A 445 -10.69 30.34 8.41
C ASP A 445 -9.34 29.57 8.53
N TYR A 446 -8.62 29.38 7.42
CA TYR A 446 -7.37 28.63 7.38
C TYR A 446 -6.17 29.58 7.49
N ALA A 447 -5.37 29.39 8.54
CA ALA A 447 -4.20 30.22 8.85
C ALA A 447 -3.08 29.35 9.46
N PRO A 448 -2.36 28.56 8.64
CA PRO A 448 -1.35 27.65 9.16
C PRO A 448 -0.14 28.38 9.75
N ALA A 449 0.41 27.84 10.84
CA ALA A 449 1.67 28.30 11.38
C ALA A 449 2.84 27.84 10.49
N ASN A 450 3.85 28.70 10.33
CA ASN A 450 5.15 28.28 9.81
C ASN A 450 5.82 27.33 10.80
N GLU A 451 6.61 26.38 10.34
CA GLU A 451 7.17 25.30 11.17
C GLU A 451 8.08 25.84 12.31
N ASP A 452 8.74 26.97 12.10
CA ASP A 452 9.62 27.63 13.06
C ASP A 452 8.98 28.83 13.78
N ASP A 453 7.66 29.00 13.63
CA ASP A 453 6.85 30.13 14.15
C ASP A 453 7.33 31.54 13.72
N ARG A 454 8.16 31.62 12.65
CA ARG A 454 8.67 32.91 12.15
C ARG A 454 7.79 33.49 11.05
N SER A 455 7.73 34.85 11.06
CA SER A 455 7.18 35.62 9.93
C SER A 455 8.30 35.99 8.98
N TYR A 456 8.11 35.72 7.68
CA TYR A 456 9.10 35.98 6.64
C TYR A 456 8.79 37.26 5.83
N GLY A 457 7.58 37.82 5.97
CA GLY A 457 7.15 38.96 5.16
C GLY A 457 7.04 38.61 3.67
N GLN A 458 7.31 39.57 2.80
CA GLN A 458 7.28 39.40 1.36
C GLN A 458 8.54 38.68 0.88
N ILE A 459 8.39 37.46 0.38
CA ILE A 459 9.49 36.61 -0.06
C ILE A 459 9.15 35.94 -1.40
N PRO A 460 10.15 35.69 -2.29
CA PRO A 460 9.92 34.92 -3.50
C PRO A 460 9.65 33.45 -3.19
N VAL A 461 8.99 32.75 -4.12
CA VAL A 461 8.66 31.34 -4.02
C VAL A 461 9.92 30.49 -3.77
N THR A 462 11.05 30.82 -4.41
CA THR A 462 12.33 30.12 -4.18
C THR A 462 12.71 30.16 -2.69
N THR A 463 12.72 31.35 -2.08
CA THR A 463 13.00 31.48 -0.63
C THR A 463 11.95 30.76 0.23
N ALA A 464 10.68 30.82 -0.16
CA ALA A 464 9.63 30.09 0.54
C ALA A 464 9.81 28.57 0.47
N MET A 465 10.33 28.02 -0.64
CA MET A 465 10.68 26.62 -0.79
C MET A 465 11.88 26.25 0.06
N ASP A 466 12.95 27.07 0.04
CA ASP A 466 14.18 26.89 0.83
C ASP A 466 13.90 26.84 2.34
N LYS A 467 13.03 27.71 2.83
CA LYS A 467 12.64 27.81 4.25
C LYS A 467 11.39 26.99 4.57
N SER A 468 10.82 26.32 3.57
CA SER A 468 9.62 25.48 3.74
C SER A 468 8.41 26.20 4.35
N VAL A 469 8.15 27.44 3.93
CA VAL A 469 7.18 28.38 4.56
C VAL A 469 5.74 27.93 4.31
N ASN A 470 5.04 27.51 5.35
CA ASN A 470 3.67 26.96 5.27
C ASN A 470 2.64 27.98 4.76
N SER A 471 2.71 29.24 5.26
CA SER A 471 1.76 30.28 4.88
C SER A 471 1.79 30.65 3.40
N VAL A 472 2.95 30.52 2.75
CA VAL A 472 3.09 30.72 1.29
C VAL A 472 2.45 29.59 0.51
N PHE A 473 2.81 28.34 0.81
CA PHE A 473 2.29 27.19 0.06
C PHE A 473 0.80 26.92 0.34
N ALA A 474 0.29 27.27 1.50
CA ALA A 474 -1.14 27.23 1.78
C ALA A 474 -1.90 28.21 0.89
N GLN A 475 -1.37 29.44 0.68
CA GLN A 475 -1.95 30.39 -0.26
C GLN A 475 -1.83 29.91 -1.70
N MET A 476 -0.64 29.50 -2.11
CA MET A 476 -0.39 28.97 -3.46
C MET A 476 -1.31 27.78 -3.79
N GLY A 477 -1.49 26.84 -2.85
CA GLY A 477 -2.38 25.70 -3.06
C GLY A 477 -3.85 26.10 -3.29
N VAL A 478 -4.29 27.24 -2.72
CA VAL A 478 -5.62 27.80 -2.97
C VAL A 478 -5.65 28.56 -4.30
N ASP A 479 -4.58 29.30 -4.62
CA ASP A 479 -4.47 30.05 -5.88
C ASP A 479 -4.47 29.12 -7.10
N VAL A 480 -3.80 27.98 -6.99
CA VAL A 480 -3.76 26.92 -8.02
C VAL A 480 -5.09 26.17 -8.09
N GLY A 481 -5.71 25.93 -6.97
CA GLY A 481 -6.84 25.01 -6.82
C GLY A 481 -6.41 23.67 -6.22
N PRO A 482 -6.97 23.27 -5.05
CA PRO A 482 -6.57 22.04 -4.39
C PRO A 482 -6.82 20.76 -5.20
N GLN A 483 -7.81 20.77 -6.12
CA GLN A 483 -8.06 19.62 -6.99
C GLN A 483 -6.98 19.49 -8.06
N GLU A 484 -6.55 20.56 -8.67
CA GLU A 484 -5.48 20.63 -9.66
C GLU A 484 -4.16 20.17 -9.06
N VAL A 485 -3.87 20.58 -7.82
CA VAL A 485 -2.70 20.12 -7.05
C VAL A 485 -2.76 18.61 -6.83
N LYS A 486 -3.92 18.09 -6.45
CA LYS A 486 -4.13 16.64 -6.26
C LYS A 486 -3.95 15.86 -7.56
N ASP A 487 -4.52 16.34 -8.65
CA ASP A 487 -4.45 15.68 -9.95
C ASP A 487 -3.01 15.68 -10.47
N THR A 488 -2.28 16.81 -10.34
CA THR A 488 -0.85 16.89 -10.68
C THR A 488 -0.01 15.91 -9.85
N ALA A 489 -0.28 15.77 -8.54
CA ALA A 489 0.44 14.82 -7.69
C ALA A 489 0.20 13.35 -8.13
N ILE A 490 -1.02 13.02 -8.59
CA ILE A 490 -1.35 11.71 -9.13
C ILE A 490 -0.66 11.48 -10.48
N ASP A 491 -0.69 12.47 -11.37
CA ASP A 491 -0.04 12.37 -12.68
C ASP A 491 1.47 12.20 -12.55
N LEU A 492 2.10 12.85 -11.56
CA LEU A 492 3.51 12.68 -11.24
C LEU A 492 3.85 11.29 -10.69
N GLY A 493 2.87 10.51 -10.21
CA GLY A 493 3.06 9.11 -9.80
C GLY A 493 2.54 8.74 -8.41
N LEU A 494 1.90 9.65 -7.66
CA LEU A 494 1.24 9.25 -6.43
C LEU A 494 0.01 8.38 -6.75
N PRO A 495 -0.20 7.26 -6.04
CA PRO A 495 -1.39 6.45 -6.24
C PRO A 495 -2.68 7.24 -6.02
N LYS A 496 -3.68 6.98 -6.86
CA LYS A 496 -5.00 7.60 -6.77
C LYS A 496 -5.67 7.38 -5.40
N GLU A 497 -5.39 6.21 -4.83
CA GLU A 497 -5.90 5.76 -3.54
C GLU A 497 -5.01 6.18 -2.36
N THR A 498 -4.08 7.13 -2.56
CA THR A 498 -3.23 7.66 -1.47
C THR A 498 -4.12 8.16 -0.32
N PRO A 499 -3.98 7.57 0.89
CA PRO A 499 -4.85 7.96 2.00
C PRO A 499 -4.63 9.42 2.40
N ASN A 500 -5.68 10.04 2.93
CA ASN A 500 -5.65 11.42 3.47
C ASN A 500 -5.12 12.45 2.46
N MET A 501 -5.45 12.29 1.18
CA MET A 501 -5.12 13.29 0.14
C MET A 501 -6.39 14.08 -0.23
N PRO A 502 -6.76 15.10 0.57
CA PRO A 502 -7.97 15.88 0.34
C PRO A 502 -7.79 16.86 -0.82
N ALA A 503 -8.90 17.28 -1.41
CA ALA A 503 -8.92 18.39 -2.37
C ALA A 503 -9.35 19.68 -1.65
N ASP A 504 -8.64 20.09 -0.61
CA ASP A 504 -8.83 21.31 0.15
C ASP A 504 -7.49 21.95 0.54
N GLY A 505 -7.53 23.13 1.16
CA GLY A 505 -6.31 23.92 1.49
C GLY A 505 -5.30 23.19 2.39
N SER A 506 -5.71 22.15 3.11
CA SER A 506 -4.80 21.38 3.98
C SER A 506 -3.82 20.50 3.20
N ILE A 507 -4.10 20.21 1.92
CA ILE A 507 -3.20 19.46 1.04
C ILE A 507 -1.80 20.10 0.99
N ALA A 508 -1.74 21.43 1.15
CA ALA A 508 -0.50 22.19 1.13
C ALA A 508 0.47 21.86 2.28
N LEU A 509 -0.03 21.31 3.37
CA LEU A 509 0.80 20.89 4.50
C LEU A 509 1.28 19.42 4.38
N GLY A 510 0.89 18.73 3.30
CA GLY A 510 1.27 17.34 3.08
C GLY A 510 0.65 16.39 4.11
N VAL A 511 -0.64 16.59 4.41
CA VAL A 511 -1.42 15.68 5.28
C VAL A 511 -1.60 14.29 4.67
N SER A 512 -1.34 14.16 3.37
CA SER A 512 -1.35 12.88 2.64
C SER A 512 -0.38 11.88 3.27
N THR A 513 -0.81 10.61 3.34
CA THR A 513 0.01 9.53 3.87
C THR A 513 0.45 8.61 2.72
N ALA A 514 1.62 8.91 2.16
CA ALA A 514 2.25 8.11 1.11
C ALA A 514 3.48 7.37 1.65
N SER A 515 3.87 6.28 0.98
CA SER A 515 5.08 5.54 1.32
C SER A 515 6.35 6.19 0.72
N THR A 516 7.55 5.78 1.20
CA THR A 516 8.79 6.21 0.54
C THR A 516 8.89 5.69 -0.89
N LEU A 517 8.24 4.57 -1.21
CA LEU A 517 8.15 4.04 -2.57
C LEU A 517 7.31 4.95 -3.47
N ASP A 518 6.12 5.36 -3.03
CA ASP A 518 5.24 6.25 -3.79
C ASP A 518 5.90 7.61 -4.05
N MET A 519 6.49 8.18 -3.01
CA MET A 519 7.20 9.46 -3.12
C MET A 519 8.44 9.38 -4.01
N ALA A 520 9.20 8.27 -3.96
CA ALA A 520 10.36 8.08 -4.83
C ALA A 520 9.96 7.94 -6.31
N GLU A 521 8.83 7.28 -6.60
CA GLU A 521 8.25 7.21 -7.93
C GLU A 521 7.89 8.60 -8.45
N ALA A 522 7.12 9.37 -7.66
CA ALA A 522 6.70 10.71 -8.05
C ALA A 522 7.91 11.65 -8.26
N TYR A 523 8.90 11.62 -7.36
CA TYR A 523 10.11 12.43 -7.52
C TYR A 523 11.00 11.98 -8.68
N SER A 524 10.95 10.71 -9.10
CA SER A 524 11.66 10.23 -10.27
C SER A 524 11.15 10.86 -11.58
N THR A 525 9.91 11.34 -11.58
CA THR A 525 9.29 12.02 -12.72
C THR A 525 9.92 13.39 -12.98
N TYR A 526 10.37 14.10 -11.94
CA TYR A 526 11.12 15.35 -12.10
C TYR A 526 12.45 15.12 -12.81
N VAL A 527 13.23 14.11 -12.42
CA VAL A 527 14.50 13.75 -13.05
C VAL A 527 14.35 13.49 -14.55
N ARG A 528 13.15 13.11 -14.97
CA ARG A 528 12.82 12.78 -16.36
C ARG A 528 12.05 13.89 -17.05
N HIS A 529 12.21 15.12 -16.59
CA HIS A 529 11.59 16.29 -17.22
C HIS A 529 10.07 16.13 -17.40
N GLY A 530 9.38 15.66 -16.35
CA GLY A 530 7.92 15.45 -16.34
C GLY A 530 7.44 14.15 -17.02
N MET A 531 8.33 13.22 -17.35
CA MET A 531 7.95 11.91 -17.92
C MET A 531 7.80 10.86 -16.82
N HIS A 532 6.59 10.55 -16.39
CA HIS A 532 6.29 9.50 -15.44
C HIS A 532 6.49 8.09 -16.02
N ARG A 533 6.97 7.18 -15.19
CA ARG A 533 7.04 5.74 -15.45
C ARG A 533 6.79 4.96 -14.17
N ASP A 534 5.84 4.04 -14.21
CA ASP A 534 5.56 3.15 -13.08
C ASP A 534 6.83 2.43 -12.61
N HIS A 535 7.01 2.29 -11.31
CA HIS A 535 8.15 1.57 -10.74
C HIS A 535 8.12 0.08 -11.06
N SER A 536 9.25 -0.60 -10.88
CA SER A 536 9.35 -2.05 -10.93
C SER A 536 10.26 -2.59 -9.85
N LEU A 537 9.84 -3.72 -9.26
CA LEU A 537 10.65 -4.52 -8.34
C LEU A 537 11.15 -5.83 -8.97
N VAL A 538 10.73 -6.15 -10.21
CA VAL A 538 11.01 -7.44 -10.86
C VAL A 538 11.56 -7.24 -12.29
N LYS A 539 12.75 -7.77 -12.54
CA LYS A 539 13.35 -7.87 -13.89
C LYS A 539 12.88 -9.09 -14.65
N LYS A 540 12.75 -10.21 -13.95
CA LYS A 540 12.40 -11.50 -14.55
C LYS A 540 11.80 -12.43 -13.52
N ALA A 541 10.71 -13.08 -13.87
CA ALA A 541 10.14 -14.17 -13.10
C ALA A 541 10.03 -15.43 -13.98
N THR A 542 10.40 -16.60 -13.43
CA THR A 542 10.26 -17.89 -14.10
C THR A 542 9.69 -18.93 -13.14
N ARG A 543 8.96 -19.90 -13.67
CA ARG A 543 8.48 -21.08 -12.92
C ARG A 543 8.61 -22.33 -13.79
N GLY A 544 9.28 -23.36 -13.29
CA GLY A 544 9.51 -24.58 -14.07
C GLY A 544 10.26 -24.38 -15.40
N GLY A 545 11.02 -23.28 -15.54
CA GLY A 545 11.73 -22.91 -16.78
C GLY A 545 10.92 -21.98 -17.71
N GLU A 546 9.61 -21.84 -17.48
CA GLU A 546 8.75 -20.93 -18.23
C GLU A 546 8.90 -19.49 -17.73
N VAL A 547 8.97 -18.51 -18.66
CA VAL A 547 9.08 -17.09 -18.33
C VAL A 547 7.68 -16.51 -18.10
N ILE A 548 7.48 -15.87 -16.97
CA ILE A 548 6.27 -15.12 -16.65
C ILE A 548 6.33 -13.75 -17.34
N LYS A 549 5.28 -13.40 -18.06
CA LYS A 549 5.18 -12.09 -18.73
C LYS A 549 4.99 -10.99 -17.70
N LEU A 550 5.84 -10.00 -17.74
CA LEU A 550 5.73 -8.77 -16.94
C LEU A 550 4.93 -7.71 -17.71
N PRO A 551 4.25 -6.78 -17.02
CA PRO A 551 3.55 -5.68 -17.67
C PRO A 551 4.53 -4.75 -18.41
N GLY A 552 4.06 -4.13 -19.49
CA GLY A 552 4.77 -3.03 -20.14
C GLY A 552 4.72 -1.79 -19.25
N ARG A 553 5.80 -1.03 -19.22
CA ARG A 553 5.93 0.21 -18.45
C ARG A 553 6.46 1.30 -19.36
N GLU A 554 5.58 1.84 -20.19
CA GLU A 554 5.92 2.96 -21.08
C GLU A 554 5.89 4.26 -20.29
N ALA A 555 6.86 5.14 -20.57
CA ALA A 555 6.86 6.46 -19.98
C ALA A 555 5.76 7.33 -20.61
N LYS A 556 5.07 8.10 -19.79
CA LYS A 556 4.01 9.02 -20.21
C LYS A 556 4.33 10.43 -19.74
N ARG A 557 3.96 11.44 -20.53
CA ARG A 557 4.02 12.82 -20.08
C ARG A 557 3.02 13.02 -18.94
N ALA A 558 3.52 13.37 -17.76
CA ALA A 558 2.73 13.72 -16.58
C ALA A 558 2.53 15.22 -16.48
N VAL A 559 3.62 15.97 -16.62
CA VAL A 559 3.63 17.43 -16.66
C VAL A 559 4.58 17.90 -17.74
N ASP A 560 4.47 19.13 -18.17
CA ASP A 560 5.36 19.70 -19.15
C ASP A 560 6.80 19.81 -18.62
N ARG A 561 7.78 19.83 -19.54
CA ARG A 561 9.18 19.90 -19.18
C ARG A 561 9.48 21.13 -18.33
N GLU A 562 8.97 22.27 -18.71
CA GLU A 562 9.12 23.53 -18.01
C GLU A 562 8.68 23.42 -16.53
N ALA A 563 7.51 22.87 -16.26
CA ALA A 563 7.02 22.69 -14.89
C ALA A 563 7.92 21.76 -14.05
N ALA A 564 8.43 20.68 -14.65
CA ALA A 564 9.33 19.77 -13.99
C ALA A 564 10.73 20.36 -13.76
N ASP A 565 11.28 21.05 -14.76
CA ASP A 565 12.60 21.62 -14.72
C ASP A 565 12.68 22.87 -13.83
N SER A 566 11.66 23.74 -13.87
CA SER A 566 11.50 24.85 -12.93
C SER A 566 11.38 24.37 -11.48
N THR A 567 10.63 23.28 -11.25
CA THR A 567 10.56 22.66 -9.92
C THR A 567 11.93 22.11 -9.50
N THR A 568 12.68 21.50 -10.41
CA THR A 568 14.01 20.98 -10.11
C THR A 568 14.98 22.12 -9.75
N SER A 569 14.93 23.24 -10.47
CA SER A 569 15.76 24.43 -10.19
C SER A 569 15.56 24.94 -8.76
N ILE A 570 14.30 25.15 -8.32
CA ILE A 570 14.06 25.61 -6.95
C ILE A 570 14.34 24.52 -5.89
N LEU A 571 14.34 23.24 -6.23
CA LEU A 571 14.72 22.16 -5.31
C LEU A 571 16.25 22.01 -5.18
N GLN A 572 17.04 22.48 -6.16
CA GLN A 572 18.49 22.60 -6.00
C GLN A 572 18.83 23.63 -4.94
N SER A 573 18.17 24.80 -4.94
CA SER A 573 18.41 25.85 -3.92
C SER A 573 18.12 25.37 -2.50
N VAL A 574 17.11 24.49 -2.31
CA VAL A 574 16.84 23.86 -1.01
C VAL A 574 18.02 23.05 -0.49
N VAL A 575 18.75 22.36 -1.38
CA VAL A 575 19.94 21.60 -1.02
C VAL A 575 21.15 22.50 -0.88
N GLU A 576 21.30 23.53 -1.70
CA GLU A 576 22.45 24.46 -1.69
C GLU A 576 22.47 25.37 -0.48
N GLY A 577 21.32 25.96 -0.10
CA GLY A 577 21.25 26.96 0.95
C GLY A 577 20.02 26.89 1.85
N GLY A 578 19.12 25.95 1.57
CA GLY A 578 17.86 25.80 2.29
C GLY A 578 17.91 24.78 3.44
N THR A 579 16.77 24.16 3.71
CA THR A 579 16.61 23.18 4.80
C THR A 579 17.27 21.82 4.50
N GLY A 580 17.70 21.58 3.25
CA GLY A 580 18.25 20.30 2.78
C GLY A 580 19.77 20.22 2.71
N THR A 581 20.52 21.17 3.28
CA THR A 581 21.99 21.30 3.13
C THR A 581 22.79 20.05 3.52
N ALA A 582 22.30 19.20 4.44
CA ALA A 582 22.97 17.96 4.80
C ALA A 582 23.07 16.98 3.60
N ALA A 583 22.18 17.08 2.60
CA ALA A 583 22.22 16.28 1.38
C ALA A 583 23.42 16.60 0.47
N GLN A 584 24.09 17.75 0.64
CA GLN A 584 25.34 18.08 -0.07
C GLN A 584 26.47 17.06 0.17
N ALA A 585 26.37 16.27 1.24
CA ALA A 585 27.26 15.12 1.48
C ALA A 585 27.29 14.10 0.33
N ALA A 586 26.32 14.15 -0.59
CA ALA A 586 26.33 13.36 -1.85
C ALA A 586 27.49 13.73 -2.77
N GLY A 587 28.10 14.93 -2.65
CA GLY A 587 29.24 15.38 -3.43
C GLY A 587 28.94 15.56 -4.93
N ARG A 588 27.69 15.83 -5.30
CA ARG A 588 27.21 16.04 -6.68
C ARG A 588 25.96 16.89 -6.72
N PRO A 589 25.59 17.44 -7.89
CA PRO A 589 24.33 18.17 -8.05
C PRO A 589 23.15 17.37 -7.55
N ALA A 590 22.34 18.00 -6.71
CA ALA A 590 21.19 17.37 -6.07
C ALA A 590 20.05 18.36 -5.92
N ALA A 591 18.83 17.88 -6.06
CA ALA A 591 17.61 18.59 -5.82
C ALA A 591 16.77 17.81 -4.78
N GLY A 592 16.09 18.50 -3.86
CA GLY A 592 15.32 17.78 -2.86
C GLY A 592 14.53 18.66 -1.91
N LYS A 593 13.67 18.04 -1.14
CA LYS A 593 12.79 18.70 -0.18
C LYS A 593 12.75 17.96 1.15
N THR A 594 12.88 18.71 2.23
CA THR A 594 12.64 18.24 3.59
C THR A 594 11.15 18.21 3.91
N GLY A 595 10.73 17.28 4.74
CA GLY A 595 9.38 17.22 5.30
C GLY A 595 9.41 16.86 6.77
N THR A 596 8.49 17.39 7.51
CA THR A 596 8.25 17.04 8.92
C THR A 596 6.74 16.87 9.09
N ALA A 597 6.31 15.71 9.58
CA ALA A 597 4.92 15.44 9.89
C ALA A 597 4.51 16.14 11.18
N GLU A 598 3.22 16.31 11.35
CA GLU A 598 2.64 16.94 12.55
C GLU A 598 3.15 16.26 13.83
N GLU A 599 3.44 17.07 14.86
CA GLU A 599 4.02 16.63 16.14
C GLU A 599 5.37 15.89 16.02
N ASP A 600 6.14 16.14 14.96
CA ASP A 600 7.42 15.45 14.69
C ASP A 600 7.32 13.92 14.70
N ARG A 601 6.16 13.34 14.30
CA ARG A 601 5.95 11.89 14.26
C ARG A 601 6.69 11.21 13.12
N ALA A 602 7.02 11.95 12.08
CA ALA A 602 7.90 11.51 11.00
C ALA A 602 8.67 12.68 10.40
N ALA A 603 9.89 12.40 9.98
CA ALA A 603 10.78 13.32 9.28
C ALA A 603 11.18 12.69 7.94
N TRP A 604 11.18 13.49 6.88
CA TRP A 604 11.36 13.04 5.50
C TRP A 604 12.41 13.85 4.77
N PHE A 605 13.13 13.20 3.89
CA PHE A 605 13.88 13.85 2.82
C PHE A 605 13.61 13.12 1.51
N ALA A 606 13.02 13.82 0.54
CA ALA A 606 12.79 13.36 -0.81
C ALA A 606 13.71 14.13 -1.75
N GLY A 607 14.66 13.45 -2.38
CA GLY A 607 15.63 14.11 -3.21
C GLY A 607 16.14 13.22 -4.34
N TYR A 608 16.82 13.84 -5.28
CA TYR A 608 17.33 13.17 -6.46
C TYR A 608 18.59 13.83 -7.01
N THR A 609 19.34 13.03 -7.75
CA THR A 609 20.39 13.43 -8.70
C THR A 609 19.94 13.05 -10.11
N PRO A 610 20.64 13.40 -11.17
CA PRO A 610 20.34 12.89 -12.53
C PRO A 610 20.35 11.36 -12.66
N GLU A 611 20.91 10.63 -11.68
CA GLU A 611 21.07 9.17 -11.73
C GLU A 611 20.20 8.39 -10.76
N LEU A 612 19.73 9.02 -9.65
CA LEU A 612 18.94 8.36 -8.62
C LEU A 612 17.88 9.28 -8.02
N ALA A 613 16.66 8.80 -7.86
CA ALA A 613 15.64 9.40 -7.02
C ALA A 613 15.50 8.57 -5.74
N THR A 614 15.69 9.20 -4.58
CA THR A 614 15.71 8.52 -3.29
C THR A 614 14.88 9.27 -2.26
N VAL A 615 14.06 8.54 -1.51
CA VAL A 615 13.29 9.09 -0.40
C VAL A 615 13.61 8.33 0.87
N ILE A 616 13.94 9.06 1.92
CA ILE A 616 14.23 8.55 3.26
C ILE A 616 13.21 9.13 4.25
N SER A 617 12.69 8.28 5.12
CA SER A 617 11.83 8.68 6.22
C SER A 617 12.32 8.10 7.54
N VAL A 618 12.28 8.90 8.60
CA VAL A 618 12.48 8.48 9.99
C VAL A 618 11.19 8.76 10.74
N MET A 619 10.65 7.77 11.42
CA MET A 619 9.32 7.83 12.02
C MET A 619 9.30 7.21 13.43
N GLY A 620 8.35 7.62 14.25
CA GLY A 620 8.16 7.10 15.60
C GLY A 620 6.99 6.12 15.70
N GLN A 621 7.23 4.90 16.18
CA GLN A 621 6.18 3.89 16.37
C GLN A 621 6.41 3.10 17.65
N ASN A 622 5.38 3.08 18.53
CA ASN A 622 5.38 2.24 19.71
C ASN A 622 5.13 0.74 19.39
N PRO A 623 5.31 -0.17 20.36
CA PRO A 623 5.12 -1.60 20.13
C PRO A 623 3.69 -2.00 19.76
N GLU A 624 2.70 -1.19 20.13
CA GLU A 624 1.28 -1.38 19.85
C GLU A 624 0.90 -0.92 18.43
N GLY A 625 1.85 -0.26 17.71
CA GLY A 625 1.65 0.25 16.36
C GLY A 625 1.21 1.72 16.29
N GLY A 626 1.05 2.41 17.43
CA GLY A 626 0.71 3.81 17.50
C GLY A 626 1.88 4.72 17.08
N HIS A 627 1.56 5.87 16.50
CA HIS A 627 2.55 6.87 16.10
C HIS A 627 3.03 7.65 17.31
N GLU A 628 4.34 7.82 17.45
CA GLU A 628 4.98 8.51 18.55
C GLU A 628 5.81 9.69 18.06
N PRO A 629 5.80 10.83 18.78
CA PRO A 629 6.70 11.94 18.48
C PRO A 629 8.17 11.54 18.66
N LEU A 630 9.03 12.15 17.85
CA LEU A 630 10.48 11.88 17.84
C LEU A 630 11.28 12.89 18.71
N TYR A 631 10.64 13.64 19.61
CA TYR A 631 11.36 14.54 20.51
C TYR A 631 12.33 13.80 21.42
N GLY A 632 13.59 14.21 21.40
CA GLY A 632 14.66 13.56 22.16
C GLY A 632 15.30 12.34 21.49
N ALA A 633 14.79 11.89 20.33
CA ALA A 633 15.35 10.75 19.62
C ALA A 633 16.77 11.05 19.11
N GLY A 634 17.68 10.07 19.23
CA GLY A 634 19.09 10.26 18.93
C GLY A 634 19.80 11.29 19.81
N GLY A 635 19.15 11.76 20.91
CA GLY A 635 19.66 12.83 21.77
C GLY A 635 19.41 14.24 21.23
N LEU A 636 18.65 14.39 20.14
CA LEU A 636 18.30 15.69 19.54
C LEU A 636 17.01 16.25 20.14
N PRO A 637 16.87 17.59 20.32
CA PRO A 637 15.62 18.18 20.79
C PRO A 637 14.42 17.80 19.93
N ARG A 638 14.59 17.75 18.59
CA ARG A 638 13.61 17.29 17.61
C ARG A 638 14.30 16.63 16.42
N VAL A 639 13.61 15.75 15.72
CA VAL A 639 14.05 15.14 14.47
C VAL A 639 13.24 15.73 13.31
N ASN A 640 13.93 16.37 12.38
CA ASN A 640 13.33 16.97 11.20
C ASN A 640 13.97 16.43 9.90
N GLY A 641 13.40 16.79 8.75
CA GLY A 641 13.84 16.25 7.47
C GLY A 641 15.27 16.65 7.06
N GLY A 642 15.78 17.78 7.56
CA GLY A 642 17.13 18.27 7.27
C GLY A 642 18.24 17.61 8.11
N GLY A 643 17.88 16.83 9.15
CA GLY A 643 18.81 16.03 9.96
C GLY A 643 18.96 14.61 9.41
N PHE A 644 18.65 13.61 10.23
CA PHE A 644 18.86 12.19 9.87
C PHE A 644 18.40 11.79 8.47
N PRO A 645 17.19 12.17 7.98
CA PRO A 645 16.79 11.78 6.63
C PRO A 645 17.72 12.33 5.54
N ALA A 646 18.08 13.61 5.59
CA ALA A 646 18.98 14.23 4.61
C ALA A 646 20.43 13.72 4.73
N GLU A 647 20.91 13.45 5.95
CA GLU A 647 22.24 12.87 6.19
C GLU A 647 22.33 11.43 5.66
N ILE A 648 21.29 10.60 5.87
CA ILE A 648 21.21 9.25 5.30
C ILE A 648 21.19 9.32 3.79
N TRP A 649 20.37 10.21 3.23
CA TRP A 649 20.23 10.41 1.79
C TRP A 649 21.60 10.78 1.16
N GLY A 650 22.30 11.75 1.75
CA GLY A 650 23.62 12.21 1.27
C GLY A 650 24.67 11.09 1.32
N ALA A 651 24.77 10.39 2.46
CA ALA A 651 25.72 9.29 2.64
C ALA A 651 25.42 8.12 1.69
N TYR A 652 24.13 7.75 1.55
CA TYR A 652 23.69 6.72 0.62
C TYR A 652 24.04 7.08 -0.83
N THR A 653 23.69 8.30 -1.26
CA THR A 653 23.88 8.74 -2.64
C THR A 653 25.36 8.80 -3.01
N ALA A 654 26.21 9.28 -2.10
CA ALA A 654 27.68 9.28 -2.28
C ALA A 654 28.21 7.86 -2.52
N ASP A 655 27.85 6.90 -1.67
CA ASP A 655 28.33 5.52 -1.73
C ASP A 655 27.72 4.73 -2.91
N ALA A 656 26.42 4.92 -3.18
CA ALA A 656 25.69 4.26 -4.27
C ALA A 656 26.15 4.67 -5.66
N LEU A 657 26.64 5.90 -5.80
CA LEU A 657 27.15 6.49 -7.06
C LEU A 657 28.68 6.64 -7.11
N ASP A 658 29.39 6.06 -6.12
CA ASP A 658 30.84 6.05 -6.10
C ASP A 658 31.43 5.47 -7.39
N GLY A 659 32.42 6.17 -7.96
CA GLY A 659 33.06 5.83 -9.22
C GLY A 659 32.26 6.15 -10.48
N ARG A 660 31.06 6.76 -10.37
CA ARG A 660 30.31 7.26 -11.52
C ARG A 660 30.64 8.72 -11.83
N PRO A 661 30.67 9.13 -13.11
CA PRO A 661 30.80 10.53 -13.45
C PRO A 661 29.77 11.39 -12.73
N VAL A 662 30.15 12.58 -12.34
CA VAL A 662 29.21 13.60 -11.83
C VAL A 662 28.54 14.24 -13.06
N THR A 663 27.21 14.25 -13.05
CA THR A 663 26.37 14.80 -14.13
C THR A 663 25.56 15.96 -13.55
N ASP A 664 25.50 17.08 -14.27
CA ASP A 664 24.62 18.20 -13.96
C ASP A 664 23.20 17.93 -14.45
N PHE A 665 22.24 18.68 -13.90
CA PHE A 665 20.87 18.67 -14.41
C PHE A 665 20.81 19.40 -15.77
N ASP A 666 20.07 18.85 -16.71
CA ASP A 666 19.81 19.43 -18.03
C ASP A 666 18.47 20.16 -17.99
N LEU A 667 18.44 21.35 -17.37
CA LEU A 667 17.20 22.10 -17.16
C LEU A 667 16.93 23.07 -18.33
N GLU A 668 15.68 23.11 -18.78
CA GLU A 668 15.12 24.14 -19.61
C GLU A 668 14.22 25.00 -18.72
N THR A 669 14.77 26.05 -18.12
CA THR A 669 13.98 27.04 -17.36
C THR A 669 13.83 28.28 -18.23
N ASP A 670 12.60 28.78 -18.34
CA ASP A 670 12.32 30.07 -18.97
C ASP A 670 12.60 31.18 -17.92
N ASP A 671 13.85 31.18 -17.40
CA ASP A 671 14.35 32.30 -16.63
C ASP A 671 14.49 33.41 -17.65
N GLY A 672 13.46 34.29 -17.71
CA GLY A 672 13.47 35.43 -18.61
C GLY A 672 14.86 36.07 -18.55
N GLU A 673 15.58 35.99 -19.69
CA GLU A 673 16.88 36.64 -19.86
C GLU A 673 16.76 38.11 -19.42
N THR A 674 16.94 38.36 -18.12
CA THR A 674 17.42 39.66 -17.70
C THR A 674 18.86 39.71 -18.10
N ASP A 675 19.14 40.24 -19.27
CA ASP A 675 20.42 40.77 -19.70
C ASP A 675 20.92 41.75 -18.61
N LEU A 676 21.44 41.22 -17.53
CA LEU A 676 22.32 41.96 -16.64
C LEU A 676 23.68 41.99 -17.34
N PRO A 677 24.22 43.17 -17.73
CA PRO A 677 25.51 43.24 -18.33
C PRO A 677 26.55 42.64 -17.39
N SER A 678 27.18 41.57 -17.81
CA SER A 678 28.33 40.97 -17.14
C SER A 678 29.38 42.02 -16.89
N VAL A 679 29.59 42.42 -15.66
CA VAL A 679 30.75 43.20 -15.23
C VAL A 679 31.95 42.28 -15.36
N PRO A 680 32.93 42.64 -16.20
CA PRO A 680 34.11 41.80 -16.35
C PRO A 680 34.89 41.76 -15.02
N PRO A 681 35.46 40.62 -14.62
CA PRO A 681 36.25 40.52 -13.41
C PRO A 681 37.45 41.44 -13.48
N SER A 682 37.57 42.34 -12.51
CA SER A 682 38.74 43.17 -12.29
C SER A 682 39.94 42.25 -12.05
N SER A 683 40.87 42.26 -12.97
CA SER A 683 42.18 41.61 -12.86
C SER A 683 42.97 42.29 -11.77
N GLU A 684 43.04 41.76 -10.56
CA GLU A 684 44.10 42.08 -9.61
C GLU A 684 45.37 41.33 -10.03
N GLY A 685 46.42 42.10 -10.40
CA GLY A 685 47.76 41.60 -10.70
C GLY A 685 48.49 41.17 -9.41
N PRO A 686 49.53 40.36 -9.53
CA PRO A 686 50.21 39.73 -8.42
C PRO A 686 51.06 40.74 -7.61
N PRO A 687 51.24 40.51 -6.27
CA PRO A 687 52.04 41.40 -5.41
C PRO A 687 53.55 41.22 -5.69
N THR A 688 54.26 42.35 -5.87
CA THR A 688 55.70 42.41 -5.93
C THR A 688 56.28 42.67 -4.55
N ASP A 689 57.19 41.81 -4.13
CA ASP A 689 58.05 41.94 -2.94
C ASP A 689 59.02 43.11 -3.06
N GLY A 690 59.28 43.80 -1.93
CA GLY A 690 60.45 44.69 -1.74
C GLY A 690 60.55 45.19 -0.28
N PRO A 691 61.76 45.18 0.31
CA PRO A 691 61.97 45.14 1.73
C PRO A 691 62.22 46.52 2.39
N PRO A 692 62.60 46.56 3.69
CA PRO A 692 62.12 47.52 4.69
C PRO A 692 63.09 48.64 4.93
N ASP A 693 62.61 49.72 5.61
CA ASP A 693 63.43 50.54 6.54
C ASP A 693 62.62 51.70 7.18
N GLY A 694 62.66 51.77 8.45
CA GLY A 694 63.26 52.88 9.18
C GLY A 694 62.28 53.76 9.98
N ASP A 695 62.40 53.62 11.31
CA ASP A 695 62.36 54.65 12.37
C ASP A 695 61.05 55.25 12.89
N GLN A 696 60.86 54.94 14.15
CA GLN A 696 60.19 55.70 15.22
C GLN A 696 60.76 57.16 15.37
N PRO A 697 60.18 58.12 16.12
CA PRO A 697 59.71 57.93 17.49
C PRO A 697 58.58 58.87 18.03
N THR A 698 58.04 58.46 19.19
CA THR A 698 57.73 59.17 20.44
C THR A 698 56.68 60.23 20.52
N GLY A 699 55.83 60.06 21.50
CA GLY A 699 55.62 60.97 22.56
C GLY A 699 54.20 61.07 23.12
N PRO A 700 54.07 61.21 24.47
CA PRO A 700 52.95 60.72 25.23
C PRO A 700 52.00 61.81 25.75
N PRO A 701 51.31 61.64 26.87
CA PRO A 701 49.85 61.51 27.00
C PRO A 701 49.23 62.75 27.63
N THR A 702 47.91 62.87 27.71
CA THR A 702 47.26 63.74 28.69
C THR A 702 45.95 63.17 29.20
N ASP A 703 45.92 63.17 30.51
CA ASP A 703 44.90 62.82 31.44
C ASP A 703 43.60 63.61 31.33
N GLY A 704 42.55 63.08 31.92
CA GLY A 704 41.60 63.83 32.62
C GLY A 704 40.15 63.32 32.63
N PRO A 705 39.49 63.42 33.71
CA PRO A 705 38.75 62.38 34.39
C PRO A 705 37.20 62.50 34.28
N PRO A 706 36.47 61.79 35.15
CA PRO A 706 35.25 61.03 34.77
C PRO A 706 33.94 61.81 35.08
N THR A 707 32.85 61.34 34.50
CA THR A 707 31.53 61.68 35.05
C THR A 707 30.56 60.50 34.88
N ASP A 708 30.12 60.09 36.00
CA ASP A 708 28.95 59.45 36.55
C ASP A 708 27.89 58.91 35.56
N GLY A 709 27.51 57.63 35.82
CA GLY A 709 26.30 57.02 35.35
C GLY A 709 25.03 57.55 36.03
N PRO A 710 23.90 57.14 35.61
CA PRO A 710 23.03 56.47 36.59
C PRO A 710 22.41 55.16 36.17
N GLU A 711 22.44 54.27 37.11
CA GLU A 711 21.50 53.26 37.62
C GLU A 711 20.37 52.73 36.74
N GLU A 712 20.40 51.42 36.60
CA GLU A 712 19.25 50.55 36.33
C GLU A 712 18.22 50.65 37.44
N PRO A 713 16.93 50.49 37.17
CA PRO A 713 16.00 49.99 38.17
C PRO A 713 15.55 48.55 37.83
N SER A 714 15.60 47.72 38.89
CA SER A 714 15.13 46.36 39.02
C SER A 714 13.60 46.24 38.83
N PRO A 715 13.10 45.03 38.49
CA PRO A 715 11.69 44.80 38.25
C PRO A 715 10.88 44.65 39.54
N PRO A 716 9.61 44.99 39.55
CA PRO A 716 8.73 44.70 40.67
C PRO A 716 7.99 43.37 40.52
N ASP A 717 7.71 42.81 41.71
CA ASP A 717 7.09 41.54 42.05
C ASP A 717 5.71 41.29 41.46
N ASP A 718 5.46 40.01 41.27
CA ASP A 718 4.25 39.27 41.01
C ASP A 718 3.15 39.53 42.07
N PRO A 719 1.89 39.58 41.72
CA PRO A 719 0.86 39.10 42.63
C PRO A 719 -0.05 38.04 42.00
N SER A 720 -0.25 37.01 42.79
CA SER A 720 -1.12 35.86 42.66
C SER A 720 -2.61 36.20 42.37
N PRO A 721 -3.38 35.20 41.87
CA PRO A 721 -4.71 35.41 41.32
C PRO A 721 -5.83 35.42 42.37
N PRO A 722 -6.99 35.96 42.05
CA PRO A 722 -8.21 35.61 42.78
C PRO A 722 -9.25 34.88 41.92
N ASP A 723 -10.00 34.07 42.62
CA ASP A 723 -11.11 33.18 42.41
C ASP A 723 -12.19 33.56 41.37
N ASP A 724 -12.72 32.48 40.80
CA ASP A 724 -13.97 32.34 40.05
C ASP A 724 -15.21 32.90 40.83
N PRO A 725 -16.22 33.46 40.15
CA PRO A 725 -17.46 32.72 40.06
C PRO A 725 -18.32 32.86 38.79
N SER A 726 -18.86 31.68 38.38
CA SER A 726 -20.22 31.43 37.89
C SER A 726 -20.80 32.22 36.70
N GLY A 727 -21.20 31.47 35.70
CA GLY A 727 -22.08 31.83 34.59
C GLY A 727 -23.47 32.36 35.05
N PRO A 728 -24.45 32.57 34.19
CA PRO A 728 -24.86 31.86 32.99
C PRO A 728 -25.43 32.77 31.86
N GLY A 729 -25.79 32.20 30.72
CA GLY A 729 -26.78 32.86 29.88
C GLY A 729 -26.69 32.66 28.36
N ILE A 730 -27.39 31.65 27.85
CA ILE A 730 -27.95 31.59 26.46
C ILE A 730 -29.29 32.37 26.53
N PRO A 731 -29.88 32.93 25.46
CA PRO A 731 -30.22 32.51 24.16
C PRO A 731 -30.48 33.66 23.12
N PRO A 732 -31.29 33.51 22.04
CA PRO A 732 -31.50 32.48 21.04
C PRO A 732 -31.76 33.05 19.60
N THR A 733 -32.01 32.08 18.67
CA THR A 733 -33.02 32.07 17.58
C THR A 733 -32.73 32.74 16.25
N GLY A 734 -33.04 32.01 15.27
CA GLY A 734 -33.97 32.02 14.18
C GLY A 734 -33.33 31.41 12.93
N GLY A 735 -33.82 30.45 12.24
CA GLY A 735 -35.12 30.00 11.95
C GLY A 735 -35.34 29.99 10.47
N LEU A 736 -35.95 28.92 10.01
CA LEU A 736 -36.76 28.69 8.80
C LEU A 736 -36.06 27.88 7.71
N GLU A 737 -36.56 26.76 7.49
CA GLU A 737 -37.64 26.02 6.81
C GLU A 737 -37.12 25.36 5.55
N GLY A 738 -37.47 24.21 5.13
CA GLY A 738 -38.54 23.23 5.27
C GLY A 738 -38.19 22.09 4.39
N GLY A 739 -38.63 20.94 4.65
CA GLY A 739 -39.85 20.29 4.45
C GLY A 739 -39.62 18.94 3.83
N THR A 740 -40.23 18.01 4.45
CA THR A 740 -41.22 16.94 4.19
C THR A 740 -40.60 15.65 3.61
N THR A 741 -40.96 14.50 3.99
CA THR A 741 -42.04 13.71 4.60
C THR A 741 -41.54 12.27 4.62
N ASP A 742 -41.84 11.35 5.40
CA ASP A 742 -42.87 10.62 6.05
C ASP A 742 -42.25 9.32 6.59
N GLY A 743 -42.51 8.77 7.68
CA GLY A 743 -43.61 8.25 8.36
C GLY A 743 -43.17 7.07 9.19
N GLY A 744 -43.52 7.05 10.41
CA GLY A 744 -44.44 6.23 11.15
C GLY A 744 -43.82 5.24 12.11
N THR A 745 -43.97 5.56 13.35
CA THR A 745 -44.74 4.98 14.49
C THR A 745 -44.15 3.71 15.10
N THR A 746 -43.99 3.62 16.32
CA THR A 746 -44.54 3.60 17.68
C THR A 746 -43.65 2.67 18.49
N GLY A 747 -43.29 2.85 19.70
CA GLY A 747 -43.82 3.41 20.90
C GLY A 747 -43.37 2.58 22.08
N GLY A 748 -43.08 3.21 23.21
CA GLY A 748 -43.24 2.56 24.50
C GLY A 748 -42.00 2.45 25.39
N ASP A 749 -41.78 3.47 26.15
CA ASP A 749 -41.22 3.43 27.50
C ASP A 749 -42.25 2.93 28.48
N PRO A 750 -42.02 2.49 29.76
CA PRO A 750 -41.29 3.24 30.77
C PRO A 750 -40.59 2.43 31.91
N GLY A 751 -39.71 3.10 32.64
CA GLY A 751 -39.61 3.11 34.10
C GLY A 751 -38.76 1.98 34.72
N GLY A 752 -37.92 2.20 35.64
CA GLY A 752 -37.81 2.99 36.80
C GLY A 752 -36.72 2.45 37.72
N ALA A 753 -36.00 3.35 38.28
CA ALA A 753 -35.64 3.56 39.68
C ALA A 753 -34.85 2.53 40.53
N GLY A 754 -33.82 3.02 41.15
CA GLY A 754 -33.37 2.81 42.54
C GLY A 754 -32.22 1.83 42.70
N GLY A 755 -31.13 2.15 43.35
CA GLY A 755 -30.80 2.83 44.53
C GLY A 755 -29.55 2.15 45.10
N ALA A 756 -28.52 2.88 45.38
CA ALA A 756 -27.78 3.17 46.58
C ALA A 756 -27.08 2.03 47.36
N ASP A 757 -25.87 2.42 47.80
CA ASP A 757 -25.12 2.08 49.03
C ASP A 757 -24.33 0.74 49.04
N GLY A 758 -23.06 0.71 49.40
CA GLY A 758 -22.30 1.38 50.41
C GLY A 758 -21.20 0.44 50.89
N GLY A 759 -20.00 0.94 51.10
CA GLY A 759 -19.23 0.65 52.31
C GLY A 759 -18.12 -0.39 52.28
N THR A 760 -16.90 0.08 52.21
CA THR A 760 -15.81 0.06 53.20
C THR A 760 -15.02 -1.22 53.52
N THR A 761 -13.72 -1.06 53.39
CA THR A 761 -12.58 -1.37 54.30
C THR A 761 -12.18 -2.84 54.54
N GLY A 762 -10.85 -3.02 54.44
CA GLY A 762 -10.13 -3.94 55.29
C GLY A 762 -8.92 -4.62 54.70
N ASP A 763 -7.74 -3.93 54.76
CA ASP A 763 -6.44 -4.57 54.95
C ASP A 763 -6.35 -5.03 56.46
N PRO A 764 -5.56 -6.02 56.90
CA PRO A 764 -4.13 -5.98 56.82
C PRO A 764 -3.39 -7.36 56.89
N GLY A 765 -2.10 -7.32 56.51
CA GLY A 765 -1.00 -7.86 57.34
C GLY A 765 -0.61 -9.33 57.16
N GLY A 766 0.60 -9.58 56.77
CA GLY A 766 1.71 -9.83 57.68
C GLY A 766 2.38 -11.18 57.50
N GLY A 767 3.71 -11.18 57.34
CA GLY A 767 4.63 -12.04 58.00
C GLY A 767 5.27 -13.16 57.19
N THR A 768 6.48 -12.95 56.72
CA THR A 768 7.83 -13.32 57.23
C THR A 768 8.34 -14.76 57.01
N THR A 769 9.53 -14.78 56.44
CA THR A 769 10.74 -15.57 56.73
C THR A 769 10.89 -17.01 56.22
N GLY A 770 12.08 -17.27 55.62
CA GLY A 770 12.82 -18.47 55.76
C GLY A 770 13.63 -18.92 54.53
N ASP A 771 14.83 -18.36 54.36
CA ASP A 771 15.99 -19.11 53.85
C ASP A 771 16.48 -20.08 54.93
N PRO A 772 17.28 -21.13 54.71
CA PRO A 772 18.59 -21.09 54.06
C PRO A 772 19.10 -22.41 53.41
N ASP A 773 20.23 -22.24 52.68
CA ASP A 773 21.43 -23.10 52.59
C ASP A 773 21.39 -24.53 51.99
N GLY A 774 22.23 -24.75 50.97
CA GLY A 774 23.49 -25.43 51.18
C GLY A 774 23.80 -26.53 50.15
N GLY A 775 24.95 -26.45 49.47
CA GLY A 775 25.66 -27.68 49.11
C GLY A 775 26.13 -27.87 47.66
N THR A 776 27.31 -27.33 47.41
CA THR A 776 28.40 -27.82 46.52
C THR A 776 28.40 -29.32 46.17
N THR A 777 28.74 -29.68 44.92
CA THR A 777 29.99 -30.41 44.53
C THR A 777 30.11 -30.64 43.02
N GLN A 778 31.24 -30.29 42.49
CA GLN A 778 32.16 -30.72 41.45
C GLN A 778 31.95 -32.10 40.77
N GLY A 779 32.34 -32.15 39.48
CA GLY A 779 32.83 -33.35 38.81
C GLY A 779 32.72 -33.32 37.29
N THR A 780 33.71 -32.75 36.63
CA THR A 780 34.65 -33.26 35.60
C THR A 780 34.14 -34.26 34.53
N GLY A 781 34.36 -33.94 33.25
CA GLY A 781 35.15 -34.77 32.36
C GLY A 781 34.50 -35.31 31.09
N GLY A 782 35.07 -34.97 29.92
CA GLY A 782 35.20 -35.86 28.79
C GLY A 782 34.33 -35.61 27.55
N GLY A 783 34.90 -35.02 26.49
CA GLY A 783 34.48 -35.29 25.12
C GLY A 783 35.22 -36.54 24.58
N PRO A 784 35.26 -36.80 23.29
CA PRO A 784 34.47 -36.37 22.13
C PRO A 784 33.94 -37.56 21.31
N GLY A 785 33.09 -37.26 20.32
CA GLY A 785 32.66 -38.19 19.31
C GLY A 785 31.77 -37.45 18.31
#